data_94a8d5317ca9b368e3b7b188255d2a1c
#
_entry.id   94a8d5317ca9b368e3b7b188255d2a1c
#
_cell.length_a   1.000
_cell.length_b   1.000
_cell.length_c   1.000
_cell.angle_alpha   90.00
_cell.angle_beta   90.00
_cell.angle_gamma   90.00
#
_symmetry.space_group_name_H-M   'P 1'
#
loop_
_entity.id
_entity.type
_entity.pdbx_description
1 polymer ?
#
loop_
_entity_poly.entity_id
_entity_poly.type
_entity_poly.pdbx_seq_one_letter_code
_entity_poly.pdbx_strand_id
1 'polypeptide(L)'
;LGTLGFLLAAPSRAQEAGPRWCRLGTTPAVSGYEQQLVEEIRSQLGGLPAKTDNMGNLLVTIGSGSPQRLIVTPLDEPGYVVSGITPDGYLRVQRLPQAAPNAVFDLLHAAQPVTISTRKGQQVSGVVAGLSVHLQPARLNGPKMAHPDEMYVDIGASSREEVRAAGVDLLDPISLNSQAHPLANSQLTAPAVGDRFGCIALVNFLNNLERNKAQVSGTLTVAFITEQWAGGRGLDRILHEVTADEMIYVGRLAPPRASPNAAPATPVSVPTAFKPGEGILLGVSDEAAPLGDYAAELQSAADAANVKIHAELAATPRIGGYAAQTPFPKKFAYLGVPILFPVTPAETLSMADVGSITDLLYRYLVGTKSLTGARGSIVSGGSAAPILETLTEAYGASGHEEAVRKVVSEFLPHGAKTETDASGDLILRLGTAAGGSAKKIVFVAHMDEIGYQVHSVEPDGRLLVDVLGGGYTEYFLGHAVLVHKADGTREAGVLELPAGWDKPGFEWPHGPRNMDDPVHVYLGTRSAEETQKLGIKVGDWITIPKKYHPLYGTRANARSFDDRVGCTALLEAVKSLGLSLPGRDVTFVWSTEEEVGLKGAAAVAEKMAKDGHPADFVFAIDTFVSSDSPLESQRFADAEIGKGFVVRAIDNSNIAPREYVDRVVQLARDNGIPVQFGVTGGGNDGAVFTRYGAVDIPLSWPLRYAHSAAEVIDTRDVDALSKIVTVLAKNW
;
A
#
# COMPACT_ATOMS: atom_id res chain seq x y z
N LEU A 1 -35.68 -16.65 28.00
CA LEU A 1 -34.28 -16.94 28.28
C LEU A 1 -33.68 -17.59 27.03
N GLY A 2 -33.23 -16.79 26.10
CA GLY A 2 -32.53 -17.20 24.88
C GLY A 2 -31.13 -16.64 24.94
N THR A 3 -30.15 -17.51 24.97
CA THR A 3 -28.71 -17.20 24.96
C THR A 3 -28.32 -16.68 23.60
N LEU A 4 -27.99 -15.39 23.52
CA LEU A 4 -27.22 -14.82 22.39
C LEU A 4 -25.81 -15.42 22.46
N GLY A 5 -25.49 -16.29 21.50
CA GLY A 5 -24.11 -16.72 21.25
C GLY A 5 -23.34 -15.60 20.58
N PHE A 6 -22.38 -15.01 21.26
CA PHE A 6 -21.36 -14.19 20.66
C PHE A 6 -20.50 -15.08 19.76
N LEU A 7 -20.60 -14.88 18.44
CA LEU A 7 -19.59 -15.36 17.51
C LEU A 7 -18.30 -14.57 17.76
N LEU A 8 -17.39 -15.20 18.45
CA LEU A 8 -15.99 -14.74 18.53
C LEU A 8 -15.43 -14.75 17.10
N ALA A 9 -15.00 -13.60 16.63
CA ALA A 9 -14.26 -13.48 15.40
C ALA A 9 -13.10 -14.48 15.40
N ALA A 10 -13.00 -15.26 14.34
CA ALA A 10 -11.89 -16.18 14.12
C ALA A 10 -10.57 -15.39 14.16
N PRO A 11 -9.50 -15.96 14.73
CA PRO A 11 -8.20 -15.29 14.73
C PRO A 11 -7.76 -15.03 13.29
N SER A 12 -7.25 -13.81 13.05
CA SER A 12 -6.68 -13.39 11.79
C SER A 12 -5.80 -14.48 11.18
N ARG A 13 -6.06 -14.82 9.93
CA ARG A 13 -5.23 -15.76 9.15
C ARG A 13 -3.75 -15.39 9.32
N ALA A 14 -2.94 -16.38 9.67
CA ALA A 14 -1.51 -16.25 9.73
C ALA A 14 -1.02 -15.68 8.37
N GLN A 15 -0.33 -14.55 8.46
CA GLN A 15 0.40 -13.96 7.34
C GLN A 15 1.25 -15.07 6.71
N GLU A 16 1.10 -15.32 5.41
CA GLU A 16 1.90 -16.33 4.71
C GLU A 16 3.38 -16.05 4.97
N ALA A 17 4.09 -17.06 5.44
CA ALA A 17 5.48 -16.93 5.84
C ALA A 17 6.38 -16.75 4.61
N GLY A 18 6.54 -15.51 4.18
CA GLY A 18 7.55 -15.10 3.20
C GLY A 18 8.97 -15.48 3.67
N PRO A 19 10.00 -15.35 2.83
CA PRO A 19 11.38 -15.56 3.24
C PRO A 19 11.69 -14.81 4.54
N ARG A 20 12.52 -15.39 5.42
CA ARG A 20 12.83 -14.81 6.75
C ARG A 20 13.24 -13.33 6.70
N TRP A 21 13.99 -12.93 5.67
CA TRP A 21 14.37 -11.53 5.48
C TRP A 21 13.19 -10.59 5.14
N CYS A 22 12.12 -11.11 4.49
CA CYS A 22 10.92 -10.32 4.25
C CYS A 22 10.26 -9.90 5.57
N ARG A 23 10.16 -10.80 6.56
CA ARG A 23 9.59 -10.46 7.86
C ARG A 23 10.38 -9.39 8.59
N LEU A 24 11.73 -9.45 8.55
CA LEU A 24 12.56 -8.38 9.12
C LEU A 24 12.31 -7.02 8.43
N GLY A 25 12.09 -7.04 7.11
CA GLY A 25 11.82 -5.83 6.32
C GLY A 25 10.40 -5.25 6.48
N THR A 26 9.44 -6.04 6.98
CA THR A 26 8.02 -5.64 7.02
C THR A 26 7.38 -5.66 8.40
N THR A 27 8.08 -6.14 9.43
CA THR A 27 7.58 -6.08 10.81
C THR A 27 7.58 -4.63 11.30
N PRO A 28 6.44 -4.10 11.77
CA PRO A 28 6.35 -2.74 12.29
C PRO A 28 7.29 -2.48 13.46
N ALA A 29 7.99 -1.34 13.45
CA ALA A 29 8.87 -0.93 14.54
C ALA A 29 9.02 0.59 14.59
N VAL A 30 7.93 1.30 14.82
CA VAL A 30 7.93 2.75 15.05
C VAL A 30 8.81 3.07 16.26
N SER A 31 9.58 4.18 16.22
CA SER A 31 10.48 4.60 17.30
C SER A 31 9.84 4.53 18.68
N GLY A 32 10.45 3.77 19.59
CA GLY A 32 9.93 3.49 20.95
C GLY A 32 8.96 2.31 21.04
N TYR A 33 8.66 1.64 19.91
CA TYR A 33 7.71 0.53 19.79
C TYR A 33 8.28 -0.66 19.01
N GLU A 34 9.57 -0.93 19.15
CA GLU A 34 10.33 -1.91 18.38
C GLU A 34 10.17 -3.37 18.87
N GLN A 35 9.38 -3.61 19.91
CA GLN A 35 9.30 -4.91 20.61
C GLN A 35 8.97 -6.08 19.66
N GLN A 36 8.07 -5.86 18.69
CA GLN A 36 7.70 -6.91 17.73
C GLN A 36 8.89 -7.32 16.85
N LEU A 37 9.66 -6.35 16.36
CA LEU A 37 10.85 -6.62 15.56
C LEU A 37 11.95 -7.28 16.40
N VAL A 38 12.11 -6.88 17.67
CA VAL A 38 13.03 -7.52 18.60
C VAL A 38 12.71 -9.00 18.77
N GLU A 39 11.44 -9.36 18.95
CA GLU A 39 11.01 -10.76 19.08
C GLU A 39 11.15 -11.52 17.74
N GLU A 40 10.87 -10.88 16.61
CA GLU A 40 11.10 -11.49 15.29
C GLU A 40 12.60 -11.78 15.08
N ILE A 41 13.49 -10.83 15.40
CA ILE A 41 14.94 -11.04 15.35
C ILE A 41 15.35 -12.18 16.28
N ARG A 42 14.89 -12.15 17.54
CA ARG A 42 15.17 -13.20 18.55
C ARG A 42 14.79 -14.59 18.02
N SER A 43 13.62 -14.70 17.39
CA SER A 43 13.14 -15.96 16.82
C SER A 43 14.04 -16.50 15.70
N GLN A 44 14.78 -15.63 15.03
CA GLN A 44 15.68 -15.98 13.92
C GLN A 44 17.12 -16.26 14.36
N LEU A 45 17.50 -15.94 15.59
CA LEU A 45 18.88 -16.12 16.10
C LEU A 45 19.22 -17.54 16.58
N GLY A 46 18.27 -18.48 16.48
CA GLY A 46 18.51 -19.86 16.91
C GLY A 46 18.80 -19.96 18.41
N GLY A 47 19.90 -20.61 18.76
CA GLY A 47 20.32 -20.80 20.15
C GLY A 47 21.29 -19.74 20.71
N LEU A 48 21.55 -18.67 19.97
CA LEU A 48 22.46 -17.61 20.40
C LEU A 48 21.94 -16.87 21.64
N PRO A 49 22.81 -16.58 22.66
CA PRO A 49 22.37 -15.89 23.86
C PRO A 49 22.08 -14.43 23.59
N ALA A 50 20.80 -14.10 23.46
CA ALA A 50 20.31 -12.75 23.22
C ALA A 50 19.66 -12.15 24.48
N LYS A 51 20.10 -10.97 24.90
CA LYS A 51 19.57 -10.23 26.05
C LYS A 51 18.99 -8.91 25.61
N THR A 52 17.95 -8.44 26.27
CA THR A 52 17.37 -7.11 26.06
C THR A 52 17.71 -6.23 27.27
N ASP A 53 18.11 -4.98 27.02
CA ASP A 53 18.27 -3.98 28.07
C ASP A 53 16.92 -3.29 28.41
N ASN A 54 16.97 -2.32 29.33
CA ASN A 54 15.76 -1.60 29.79
C ASN A 54 15.14 -0.67 28.74
N MET A 55 15.87 -0.34 27.67
CA MET A 55 15.35 0.43 26.53
C MET A 55 14.80 -0.43 25.41
N GLY A 56 15.00 -1.76 25.51
CA GLY A 56 14.60 -2.69 24.48
C GLY A 56 15.70 -2.99 23.44
N ASN A 57 16.91 -2.48 23.60
CA ASN A 57 18.03 -2.87 22.74
C ASN A 57 18.29 -4.37 22.89
N LEU A 58 18.49 -5.08 21.78
CA LEU A 58 18.79 -6.51 21.80
C LEU A 58 20.29 -6.74 21.57
N LEU A 59 20.94 -7.41 22.52
CA LEU A 59 22.38 -7.67 22.49
C LEU A 59 22.65 -9.17 22.37
N VAL A 60 23.59 -9.51 21.50
CA VAL A 60 24.16 -10.87 21.36
C VAL A 60 25.65 -10.78 21.58
N THR A 61 26.19 -11.40 22.64
CA THR A 61 27.62 -11.39 22.95
C THR A 61 28.22 -12.78 22.75
N ILE A 62 29.30 -12.84 21.99
CA ILE A 62 30.02 -14.06 21.62
C ILE A 62 31.51 -13.89 21.95
N GLY A 63 32.16 -14.97 22.47
CA GLY A 63 33.58 -14.97 22.84
C GLY A 63 33.84 -14.26 24.16
N SER A 64 35.11 -14.02 24.46
CA SER A 64 35.58 -13.34 25.68
C SER A 64 37.00 -12.82 25.52
N GLY A 65 37.34 -11.76 26.25
CA GLY A 65 38.68 -11.15 26.21
C GLY A 65 38.81 -10.02 25.19
N SER A 66 40.06 -9.62 24.90
CA SER A 66 40.35 -8.55 23.96
C SER A 66 40.73 -9.09 22.57
N PRO A 67 40.47 -8.31 21.48
CA PRO A 67 39.80 -7.02 21.51
C PRO A 67 38.32 -7.13 21.78
N GLN A 68 37.71 -6.06 22.36
CA GLN A 68 36.27 -5.95 22.52
C GLN A 68 35.69 -5.19 21.32
N ARG A 69 34.84 -5.86 20.56
CA ARG A 69 34.21 -5.31 19.35
C ARG A 69 32.72 -5.17 19.50
N LEU A 70 32.21 -4.04 19.04
CA LEU A 70 30.80 -3.71 19.01
C LEU A 70 30.33 -3.51 17.57
N ILE A 71 29.28 -4.23 17.17
CA ILE A 71 28.59 -3.98 15.91
C ILE A 71 27.15 -3.58 16.24
N VAL A 72 26.69 -2.45 15.70
CA VAL A 72 25.35 -1.95 15.97
C VAL A 72 24.55 -1.71 14.70
N THR A 73 23.21 -1.90 14.78
CA THR A 73 22.26 -1.52 13.74
C THR A 73 20.98 -1.01 14.37
N PRO A 74 20.33 0.06 13.81
CA PRO A 74 19.06 0.53 14.31
C PRO A 74 17.92 -0.45 13.99
N LEU A 75 16.87 -0.39 14.81
CA LEU A 75 15.64 -1.16 14.67
C LEU A 75 14.48 -0.32 14.12
N ASP A 76 14.42 0.95 14.51
CA ASP A 76 13.24 1.78 14.39
C ASP A 76 13.08 2.43 13.02
N GLU A 77 11.84 2.78 12.74
CA GLU A 77 11.38 3.52 11.57
C GLU A 77 10.56 4.74 12.00
N PRO A 78 10.47 5.78 11.15
CA PRO A 78 9.51 6.85 11.38
C PRO A 78 8.08 6.35 11.16
N GLY A 79 7.14 6.86 11.94
CA GLY A 79 5.73 6.49 11.86
C GLY A 79 4.87 7.41 12.73
N TYR A 80 3.75 6.89 13.20
CA TYR A 80 2.83 7.65 14.03
C TYR A 80 2.42 6.87 15.27
N VAL A 81 1.82 7.60 16.23
CA VAL A 81 1.07 7.03 17.36
C VAL A 81 -0.30 7.67 17.44
N VAL A 82 -1.25 6.95 18.01
CA VAL A 82 -2.59 7.49 18.31
C VAL A 82 -2.45 8.59 19.36
N SER A 83 -2.75 9.83 19.01
CA SER A 83 -2.72 10.99 19.92
C SER A 83 -4.09 11.36 20.46
N GLY A 84 -5.17 10.90 19.83
CA GLY A 84 -6.54 11.16 20.25
C GLY A 84 -7.53 10.25 19.52
N ILE A 85 -8.74 10.16 20.07
CA ILE A 85 -9.84 9.43 19.47
C ILE A 85 -11.03 10.39 19.41
N THR A 86 -11.55 10.63 18.22
CA THR A 86 -12.69 11.52 18.00
C THR A 86 -14.01 10.88 18.47
N PRO A 87 -15.07 11.65 18.73
CA PRO A 87 -16.36 11.08 19.12
C PRO A 87 -16.97 10.12 18.08
N ASP A 88 -16.70 10.38 16.81
CA ASP A 88 -17.14 9.62 15.62
C ASP A 88 -16.20 8.49 15.21
N GLY A 89 -15.21 8.15 16.06
CA GLY A 89 -14.40 6.95 15.90
C GLY A 89 -13.14 7.05 15.06
N TYR A 90 -12.75 8.25 14.62
CA TYR A 90 -11.47 8.44 13.95
C TYR A 90 -10.32 8.59 14.94
N LEU A 91 -9.12 8.17 14.54
CA LEU A 91 -7.91 8.37 15.32
C LEU A 91 -7.20 9.63 14.86
N ARG A 92 -6.80 10.46 15.82
CA ARG A 92 -5.82 11.55 15.61
C ARG A 92 -4.43 10.97 15.80
N VAL A 93 -3.46 11.53 15.10
CA VAL A 93 -2.10 10.98 15.10
C VAL A 93 -1.06 12.00 15.54
N GLN A 94 0.03 11.52 16.11
CA GLN A 94 1.25 12.25 16.37
C GLN A 94 2.39 11.53 15.67
N ARG A 95 3.18 12.25 14.87
CA ARG A 95 4.35 11.68 14.19
C ARG A 95 5.50 11.40 15.15
N LEU A 96 6.20 10.32 14.92
CA LEU A 96 7.46 9.94 15.57
C LEU A 96 8.53 9.67 14.48
N PRO A 97 9.66 10.44 14.46
CA PRO A 97 9.94 11.63 15.27
C PRO A 97 9.00 12.80 14.95
N GLN A 98 8.91 13.79 15.82
CA GLN A 98 8.02 14.94 15.62
C GLN A 98 8.38 15.74 14.36
N ALA A 99 9.67 15.92 14.07
CA ALA A 99 10.11 16.52 12.81
C ALA A 99 9.87 15.55 11.63
N ALA A 100 9.33 16.05 10.53
CA ALA A 100 9.17 15.25 9.32
C ALA A 100 10.53 14.78 8.80
N PRO A 101 10.68 13.51 8.45
CA PRO A 101 11.93 13.01 7.85
C PRO A 101 12.25 13.67 6.51
N ASN A 102 11.24 13.94 5.71
CA ASN A 102 11.33 14.70 4.46
C ASN A 102 10.03 15.50 4.24
N ALA A 103 10.02 16.38 3.24
CA ALA A 103 8.92 17.31 2.98
C ALA A 103 7.60 16.60 2.56
N VAL A 104 7.70 15.41 1.99
CA VAL A 104 6.54 14.68 1.44
C VAL A 104 6.09 13.52 2.32
N PHE A 105 6.73 13.29 3.46
CA PHE A 105 6.49 12.11 4.31
C PHE A 105 5.00 11.92 4.66
N ASP A 106 4.36 12.95 5.18
CA ASP A 106 2.96 12.84 5.61
C ASP A 106 2.01 12.71 4.41
N LEU A 107 2.31 13.38 3.30
CA LEU A 107 1.51 13.29 2.08
C LEU A 107 1.52 11.86 1.50
N LEU A 108 2.67 11.19 1.52
CA LEU A 108 2.80 9.82 1.01
C LEU A 108 2.07 8.77 1.88
N HIS A 109 1.60 9.16 3.06
CA HIS A 109 0.75 8.32 3.91
C HIS A 109 -0.75 8.56 3.65
N ALA A 110 -1.14 9.67 3.03
CA ALA A 110 -2.54 9.99 2.77
C ALA A 110 -3.18 8.94 1.86
N ALA A 111 -4.40 8.53 2.20
CA ALA A 111 -5.18 7.51 1.50
C ALA A 111 -4.45 6.14 1.36
N GLN A 112 -3.59 5.81 2.33
CA GLN A 112 -2.88 4.54 2.38
C GLN A 112 -3.38 3.63 3.50
N PRO A 113 -3.34 2.31 3.28
CA PRO A 113 -3.63 1.35 4.33
C PRO A 113 -2.51 1.35 5.39
N VAL A 114 -2.91 1.32 6.66
CA VAL A 114 -2.02 1.30 7.80
C VAL A 114 -2.36 0.16 8.76
N THR A 115 -1.41 -0.15 9.61
CA THR A 115 -1.57 -1.12 10.69
C THR A 115 -1.34 -0.43 12.02
N ILE A 116 -2.28 -0.60 12.94
CA ILE A 116 -2.20 -0.16 14.33
C ILE A 116 -1.81 -1.36 15.18
N SER A 117 -0.68 -1.29 15.87
CA SER A 117 -0.22 -2.34 16.78
C SER A 117 -0.71 -2.06 18.21
N THR A 118 -1.67 -2.83 18.70
CA THR A 118 -2.24 -2.60 20.03
C THR A 118 -1.31 -3.09 21.15
N ARG A 119 -1.49 -2.58 22.35
CA ARG A 119 -0.74 -3.02 23.56
C ARG A 119 -0.86 -4.51 23.85
N LYS A 120 -1.89 -5.17 23.33
CA LYS A 120 -2.08 -6.62 23.47
C LYS A 120 -1.42 -7.43 22.34
N GLY A 121 -0.66 -6.77 21.45
CA GLY A 121 0.01 -7.40 20.31
C GLY A 121 -0.92 -7.74 19.14
N GLN A 122 -2.17 -7.25 19.16
CA GLN A 122 -3.09 -7.39 18.03
C GLN A 122 -2.74 -6.35 16.95
N GLN A 123 -2.94 -6.74 15.69
CA GLN A 123 -2.83 -5.84 14.56
C GLN A 123 -4.23 -5.44 14.10
N VAL A 124 -4.51 -4.14 14.08
CA VAL A 124 -5.78 -3.58 13.63
C VAL A 124 -5.53 -2.83 12.33
N SER A 125 -6.27 -3.20 11.29
CA SER A 125 -6.19 -2.51 10.00
C SER A 125 -6.86 -1.14 10.06
N GLY A 126 -6.28 -0.18 9.38
CA GLY A 126 -6.84 1.16 9.24
C GLY A 126 -6.43 1.80 7.92
N VAL A 127 -6.95 2.98 7.69
CA VAL A 127 -6.69 3.80 6.50
C VAL A 127 -6.41 5.22 6.94
N VAL A 128 -5.36 5.84 6.44
CA VAL A 128 -5.21 7.29 6.55
C VAL A 128 -6.23 7.95 5.65
N ALA A 129 -7.07 8.81 6.20
CA ALA A 129 -8.13 9.48 5.46
C ALA A 129 -7.55 10.27 4.27
N GLY A 130 -8.22 10.21 3.14
CA GLY A 130 -7.91 10.95 1.92
C GLY A 130 -9.11 11.76 1.43
N LEU A 131 -8.88 12.63 0.46
CA LEU A 131 -9.93 13.36 -0.26
C LEU A 131 -10.40 12.51 -1.45
N SER A 132 -11.69 12.52 -1.72
CA SER A 132 -12.22 11.97 -2.97
C SER A 132 -12.07 12.98 -4.12
N VAL A 133 -11.61 12.50 -5.26
CA VAL A 133 -11.44 13.34 -6.45
C VAL A 133 -12.77 13.92 -6.96
N HIS A 134 -13.87 13.22 -6.75
CA HIS A 134 -15.18 13.56 -7.29
C HIS A 134 -15.81 14.83 -6.68
N LEU A 135 -15.43 15.18 -5.44
CA LEU A 135 -15.96 16.36 -4.75
C LEU A 135 -15.15 17.63 -4.99
N GLN A 136 -13.99 17.53 -5.62
CA GLN A 136 -13.13 18.69 -5.84
C GLN A 136 -13.51 19.42 -7.13
N PRO A 137 -13.70 20.76 -7.11
CA PRO A 137 -14.00 21.53 -8.31
C PRO A 137 -12.96 21.28 -9.40
N ALA A 138 -13.41 20.79 -10.55
CA ALA A 138 -12.60 20.52 -11.72
C ALA A 138 -11.36 19.62 -11.48
N ARG A 139 -11.32 18.85 -10.38
CA ARG A 139 -10.17 18.04 -9.97
C ARG A 139 -8.86 18.85 -9.83
N LEU A 140 -9.00 20.17 -9.56
CA LEU A 140 -7.92 21.16 -9.65
C LEU A 140 -7.06 21.25 -8.40
N ASN A 141 -7.58 20.80 -7.28
CA ASN A 141 -6.90 20.93 -6.00
C ASN A 141 -6.63 19.52 -5.46
N GLY A 142 -5.51 18.94 -5.87
CA GLY A 142 -4.97 17.73 -5.25
C GLY A 142 -4.79 17.92 -3.74
N PRO A 143 -4.50 16.84 -3.00
CA PRO A 143 -4.26 16.92 -1.58
C PRO A 143 -3.12 17.90 -1.33
N LYS A 144 -3.35 18.86 -0.44
CA LYS A 144 -2.28 19.73 0.05
C LYS A 144 -1.31 18.89 0.87
N MET A 145 -0.08 19.40 1.05
CA MET A 145 0.87 18.81 1.98
C MET A 145 0.17 18.53 3.31
N ALA A 146 0.02 17.24 3.66
CA ALA A 146 -0.66 16.85 4.89
C ALA A 146 0.20 17.26 6.10
N HIS A 147 -0.46 17.72 7.17
CA HIS A 147 0.18 17.92 8.46
C HIS A 147 -0.46 16.94 9.46
N PRO A 148 0.29 16.37 10.43
CA PRO A 148 -0.28 15.42 11.40
C PRO A 148 -1.53 15.92 12.12
N ASP A 149 -1.63 17.24 12.36
CA ASP A 149 -2.83 17.84 12.97
C ASP A 149 -4.08 17.77 12.09
N GLU A 150 -3.94 17.53 10.81
CA GLU A 150 -5.02 17.41 9.83
C GLU A 150 -5.26 15.97 9.41
N MET A 151 -4.44 15.03 9.88
CA MET A 151 -4.54 13.61 9.56
C MET A 151 -5.51 12.88 10.49
N TYR A 152 -6.25 11.96 9.91
CA TYR A 152 -7.14 11.03 10.60
C TYR A 152 -6.86 9.60 10.13
N VAL A 153 -6.99 8.63 11.04
CA VAL A 153 -6.98 7.22 10.66
C VAL A 153 -8.36 6.62 10.93
N ASP A 154 -8.90 6.01 9.91
CA ASP A 154 -10.17 5.30 9.89
C ASP A 154 -9.94 3.81 10.10
N ILE A 155 -10.43 3.24 11.19
CA ILE A 155 -10.40 1.79 11.47
C ILE A 155 -11.77 1.13 11.23
N GLY A 156 -12.73 1.87 10.69
CA GLY A 156 -14.11 1.42 10.50
C GLY A 156 -14.99 1.58 11.73
N ALA A 157 -14.54 2.22 12.80
CA ALA A 157 -15.36 2.51 13.99
C ALA A 157 -16.23 3.75 13.74
N SER A 158 -17.37 3.83 14.43
CA SER A 158 -18.31 4.95 14.38
C SER A 158 -18.39 5.70 15.73
N SER A 159 -17.63 5.26 16.70
CA SER A 159 -17.60 5.90 18.02
C SER A 159 -16.29 5.57 18.75
N ARG A 160 -15.98 6.38 19.76
CA ARG A 160 -14.85 6.16 20.66
C ARG A 160 -14.92 4.81 21.37
N GLU A 161 -16.13 4.37 21.72
CA GLU A 161 -16.38 3.09 22.38
C GLU A 161 -16.03 1.93 21.45
N GLU A 162 -16.38 2.01 20.17
CA GLU A 162 -16.04 1.00 19.17
C GLU A 162 -14.53 0.93 18.91
N VAL A 163 -13.83 2.07 18.87
CA VAL A 163 -12.36 2.09 18.79
C VAL A 163 -11.72 1.32 19.92
N ARG A 164 -12.18 1.55 21.16
CA ARG A 164 -11.67 0.82 22.33
C ARG A 164 -12.07 -0.66 22.32
N ALA A 165 -13.25 -0.99 21.80
CA ALA A 165 -13.69 -2.38 21.63
C ALA A 165 -12.83 -3.11 20.58
N ALA A 166 -12.31 -2.41 19.57
CA ALA A 166 -11.31 -2.94 18.63
C ALA A 166 -9.93 -3.17 19.28
N GLY A 167 -9.74 -2.73 20.53
CA GLY A 167 -8.49 -2.84 21.27
C GLY A 167 -7.52 -1.69 21.06
N VAL A 168 -7.89 -0.67 20.29
CA VAL A 168 -7.06 0.51 20.00
C VAL A 168 -7.22 1.57 21.08
N ASP A 169 -6.11 2.13 21.53
CA ASP A 169 -6.09 3.19 22.54
C ASP A 169 -5.00 4.22 22.24
N LEU A 170 -4.91 5.26 23.05
CA LEU A 170 -3.87 6.28 22.97
C LEU A 170 -2.47 5.65 23.03
N LEU A 171 -1.55 6.19 22.27
CA LEU A 171 -0.15 5.79 22.13
C LEU A 171 0.07 4.44 21.42
N ASP A 172 -0.95 3.80 20.88
CA ASP A 172 -0.73 2.64 20.01
C ASP A 172 -0.03 3.10 18.72
N PRO A 173 1.08 2.44 18.32
CA PRO A 173 1.83 2.84 17.13
C PRO A 173 1.10 2.48 15.83
N ILE A 174 1.31 3.34 14.83
CA ILE A 174 0.72 3.25 13.50
C ILE A 174 1.85 3.26 12.47
N SER A 175 1.91 2.23 11.64
CA SER A 175 2.86 2.10 10.51
C SER A 175 2.11 1.83 9.20
N LEU A 176 2.77 2.09 8.08
CA LEU A 176 2.25 1.64 6.78
C LEU A 176 2.07 0.13 6.77
N ASN A 177 1.04 -0.33 6.05
CA ASN A 177 0.86 -1.75 5.80
C ASN A 177 1.91 -2.22 4.78
N SER A 178 3.00 -2.79 5.29
CA SER A 178 4.22 -3.03 4.54
C SER A 178 4.16 -4.31 3.73
N GLN A 179 4.46 -4.21 2.43
CA GLN A 179 4.76 -5.34 1.56
C GLN A 179 6.12 -5.13 0.90
N ALA A 180 6.88 -6.20 0.79
CA ALA A 180 8.18 -6.19 0.13
C ALA A 180 8.04 -6.75 -1.29
N HIS A 181 8.51 -6.01 -2.28
CA HIS A 181 8.46 -6.40 -3.68
C HIS A 181 9.88 -6.53 -4.27
N PRO A 182 10.27 -7.71 -4.78
CA PRO A 182 11.52 -7.85 -5.49
C PRO A 182 11.46 -7.09 -6.83
N LEU A 183 12.55 -6.39 -7.14
CA LEU A 183 12.79 -5.73 -8.41
C LEU A 183 13.92 -6.43 -9.17
N ALA A 184 14.17 -6.00 -10.41
CA ALA A 184 15.29 -6.47 -11.19
C ALA A 184 16.64 -6.26 -10.47
N ASN A 185 17.68 -6.97 -10.91
CA ASN A 185 19.05 -6.85 -10.41
C ASN A 185 19.20 -7.06 -8.90
N SER A 186 18.42 -8.01 -8.32
CA SER A 186 18.44 -8.33 -6.88
C SER A 186 18.08 -7.13 -5.99
N GLN A 187 17.33 -6.17 -6.51
CA GLN A 187 16.82 -5.07 -5.72
C GLN A 187 15.54 -5.47 -5.00
N LEU A 188 15.25 -4.74 -3.93
CA LEU A 188 14.05 -4.90 -3.10
C LEU A 188 13.48 -3.52 -2.82
N THR A 189 12.17 -3.38 -3.01
CA THR A 189 11.44 -2.21 -2.54
C THR A 189 10.48 -2.58 -1.41
N ALA A 190 10.49 -1.79 -0.33
CA ALA A 190 9.54 -1.89 0.77
C ALA A 190 9.59 -0.60 1.61
N PRO A 191 8.51 -0.24 2.35
CA PRO A 191 8.61 0.77 3.39
C PRO A 191 9.70 0.40 4.40
N ALA A 192 10.46 1.37 4.85
CA ALA A 192 11.50 1.24 5.88
C ALA A 192 12.61 0.20 5.60
N VAL A 193 12.75 -0.34 4.37
CA VAL A 193 13.83 -1.30 4.09
C VAL A 193 15.22 -0.69 4.31
N GLY A 194 15.35 0.63 4.14
CA GLY A 194 16.56 1.37 4.45
C GLY A 194 16.88 1.46 5.95
N ASP A 195 15.93 1.18 6.84
CA ASP A 195 16.14 1.06 8.28
C ASP A 195 16.36 -0.40 8.70
N ARG A 196 16.03 -1.35 7.84
CA ARG A 196 16.03 -2.79 8.15
C ARG A 196 17.21 -3.57 7.56
N PHE A 197 17.90 -3.03 6.54
CA PHE A 197 18.97 -3.79 5.86
C PHE A 197 20.08 -4.21 6.82
N GLY A 198 20.42 -3.37 7.82
CA GLY A 198 21.38 -3.71 8.84
C GLY A 198 20.93 -4.88 9.71
N CYS A 199 19.65 -4.92 10.11
CA CYS A 199 19.08 -6.07 10.82
C CYS A 199 19.20 -7.35 10.00
N ILE A 200 18.87 -7.29 8.72
CA ILE A 200 18.98 -8.45 7.79
C ILE A 200 20.44 -8.91 7.68
N ALA A 201 21.37 -7.98 7.49
CA ALA A 201 22.80 -8.29 7.38
C ALA A 201 23.34 -8.93 8.66
N LEU A 202 23.02 -8.37 9.83
CA LEU A 202 23.55 -8.85 11.11
C LEU A 202 22.91 -10.16 11.57
N VAL A 203 21.63 -10.39 11.33
CA VAL A 203 20.99 -11.70 11.58
C VAL A 203 21.62 -12.78 10.70
N ASN A 204 21.85 -12.49 9.43
CA ASN A 204 22.54 -13.42 8.53
C ASN A 204 23.99 -13.68 8.99
N PHE A 205 24.71 -12.65 9.41
CA PHE A 205 26.06 -12.76 9.93
C PHE A 205 26.10 -13.67 11.19
N LEU A 206 25.24 -13.42 12.18
CA LEU A 206 25.17 -14.22 13.40
C LEU A 206 24.80 -15.68 13.12
N ASN A 207 23.83 -15.92 12.24
CA ASN A 207 23.44 -17.26 11.83
C ASN A 207 24.58 -18.00 11.09
N ASN A 208 25.40 -17.28 10.32
CA ASN A 208 26.59 -17.86 9.67
C ASN A 208 27.65 -18.23 10.70
N LEU A 209 27.87 -17.41 11.73
CA LEU A 209 28.78 -17.75 12.83
C LEU A 209 28.34 -19.02 13.55
N GLU A 210 27.07 -19.11 13.93
CA GLU A 210 26.52 -20.28 14.62
C GLU A 210 26.58 -21.55 13.76
N ARG A 211 26.11 -21.47 12.51
CA ARG A 211 26.09 -22.61 11.57
C ARG A 211 27.46 -23.16 11.31
N ASN A 212 28.45 -22.31 11.13
CA ASN A 212 29.82 -22.69 10.83
C ASN A 212 30.64 -22.99 12.09
N LYS A 213 30.06 -22.80 13.30
CA LYS A 213 30.77 -22.90 14.59
C LYS A 213 32.05 -22.06 14.59
N ALA A 214 31.96 -20.87 13.95
CA ALA A 214 33.10 -20.00 13.75
C ALA A 214 33.56 -19.38 15.08
N GLN A 215 34.87 -19.36 15.28
CA GLN A 215 35.49 -18.73 16.46
C GLN A 215 35.80 -17.28 16.13
N VAL A 216 35.38 -16.37 16.99
CA VAL A 216 35.74 -14.93 16.93
C VAL A 216 36.78 -14.67 18.01
N SER A 217 37.91 -14.04 17.64
CA SER A 217 38.94 -13.66 18.63
C SER A 217 38.42 -12.48 19.48
N GLY A 218 38.62 -12.59 20.82
CA GLY A 218 38.15 -11.57 21.75
C GLY A 218 36.66 -11.64 22.02
N THR A 219 36.06 -10.51 22.38
CA THR A 219 34.62 -10.37 22.64
C THR A 219 33.97 -9.65 21.48
N LEU A 220 32.90 -10.21 20.93
CA LEU A 220 32.06 -9.58 19.94
C LEU A 220 30.65 -9.37 20.54
N THR A 221 30.20 -8.12 20.61
CA THR A 221 28.83 -7.75 20.94
C THR A 221 28.15 -7.20 19.70
N VAL A 222 27.05 -7.83 19.27
CA VAL A 222 26.15 -7.32 18.23
C VAL A 222 24.92 -6.75 18.92
N ALA A 223 24.62 -5.47 18.67
CA ALA A 223 23.52 -4.75 19.28
C ALA A 223 22.54 -4.24 18.20
N PHE A 224 21.26 -4.61 18.35
CA PHE A 224 20.14 -4.07 17.61
C PHE A 224 19.52 -2.98 18.49
N ILE A 225 19.62 -1.72 18.05
CA ILE A 225 19.36 -0.56 18.89
C ILE A 225 18.02 0.11 18.58
N THR A 226 17.33 0.53 19.62
CA THR A 226 16.04 1.24 19.56
C THR A 226 16.23 2.75 19.41
N GLU A 227 15.16 3.46 19.05
CA GLU A 227 15.02 4.91 19.11
C GLU A 227 16.14 5.71 18.38
N GLN A 228 16.65 5.20 17.27
CA GLN A 228 17.65 5.93 16.47
C GLN A 228 17.03 7.18 15.83
N TRP A 229 15.80 7.07 15.27
CA TRP A 229 15.04 8.20 14.75
C TRP A 229 14.62 9.18 15.85
N ALA A 230 14.34 8.68 17.05
CA ALA A 230 13.98 9.49 18.23
C ALA A 230 15.20 10.09 18.97
N GLY A 231 16.31 10.28 18.28
CA GLY A 231 17.47 10.99 18.80
C GLY A 231 18.68 10.13 19.14
N GLY A 232 18.69 8.85 18.77
CA GLY A 232 19.82 7.95 19.01
C GLY A 232 20.00 7.54 20.47
N ARG A 233 18.91 7.44 21.21
CA ARG A 233 18.92 7.11 22.64
C ARG A 233 19.41 5.69 22.90
N GLY A 234 18.99 4.73 22.06
CA GLY A 234 19.45 3.35 22.15
C GLY A 234 20.96 3.23 21.96
N LEU A 235 21.52 3.96 20.99
CA LEU A 235 22.95 4.00 20.76
C LEU A 235 23.70 4.60 21.96
N ASP A 236 23.24 5.71 22.51
CA ASP A 236 23.80 6.33 23.68
C ASP A 236 23.84 5.36 24.87
N ARG A 237 22.75 4.64 25.10
CA ARG A 237 22.67 3.60 26.15
C ARG A 237 23.71 2.52 25.95
N ILE A 238 23.85 1.99 24.72
CA ILE A 238 24.80 0.92 24.41
C ILE A 238 26.25 1.38 24.61
N LEU A 239 26.59 2.58 24.19
CA LEU A 239 27.94 3.13 24.38
C LEU A 239 28.32 3.35 25.85
N HIS A 240 27.33 3.52 26.72
CA HIS A 240 27.54 3.56 28.17
C HIS A 240 27.64 2.16 28.82
N GLU A 241 26.99 1.17 28.25
CA GLU A 241 26.93 -0.18 28.81
C GLU A 241 28.07 -1.07 28.34
N VAL A 242 28.45 -0.93 27.06
CA VAL A 242 29.41 -1.80 26.39
C VAL A 242 30.72 -1.07 26.16
N THR A 243 31.78 -1.46 26.87
CA THR A 243 33.12 -0.99 26.54
C THR A 243 33.59 -1.67 25.25
N ALA A 244 34.00 -0.89 24.26
CA ALA A 244 34.49 -1.40 23.00
C ALA A 244 35.80 -0.73 22.57
N ASP A 245 36.75 -1.54 22.07
CA ASP A 245 37.97 -1.05 21.43
C ASP A 245 37.71 -0.63 19.98
N GLU A 246 36.77 -1.33 19.33
CA GLU A 246 36.39 -1.14 17.92
C GLU A 246 34.87 -1.18 17.78
N MET A 247 34.32 -0.32 16.91
CA MET A 247 32.88 -0.27 16.64
C MET A 247 32.61 -0.15 15.15
N ILE A 248 31.63 -0.94 14.68
CA ILE A 248 31.06 -0.81 13.34
C ILE A 248 29.56 -0.49 13.49
N TYR A 249 29.13 0.62 12.91
CA TYR A 249 27.71 0.93 12.79
C TYR A 249 27.23 0.54 11.40
N VAL A 250 26.16 -0.24 11.32
CA VAL A 250 25.53 -0.68 10.07
C VAL A 250 24.16 -0.04 9.97
N GLY A 251 23.99 0.92 9.08
CA GLY A 251 22.75 1.68 8.96
C GLY A 251 22.78 2.74 7.86
N ARG A 252 21.74 3.56 7.79
CA ARG A 252 21.68 4.68 6.85
C ARG A 252 22.85 5.63 7.09
N LEU A 253 23.59 5.97 6.05
CA LEU A 253 24.52 7.07 6.10
C LEU A 253 23.75 8.39 6.05
N ALA A 254 23.80 9.16 7.13
CA ALA A 254 23.14 10.46 7.17
C ALA A 254 24.01 11.53 6.44
N PRO A 255 23.39 12.52 5.76
CA PRO A 255 24.13 13.58 5.11
C PRO A 255 24.89 14.43 6.15
N PRO A 256 26.07 15.00 5.78
CA PRO A 256 26.80 15.93 6.64
C PRO A 256 25.94 17.11 7.06
N ARG A 257 26.20 17.66 8.25
CA ARG A 257 25.52 18.88 8.70
C ARG A 257 25.93 20.06 7.84
N ALA A 258 24.98 20.89 7.45
CA ALA A 258 25.26 22.11 6.68
C ALA A 258 26.16 23.10 7.44
N SER A 259 26.15 23.06 8.79
CA SER A 259 27.06 23.77 9.66
C SER A 259 27.14 23.10 11.04
N PRO A 260 28.21 23.35 11.86
CA PRO A 260 28.33 22.80 13.22
C PRO A 260 27.13 23.14 14.13
N ASN A 261 26.50 24.27 13.90
CA ASN A 261 25.35 24.77 14.67
C ASN A 261 23.99 24.41 14.02
N ALA A 262 23.96 23.74 12.86
CA ALA A 262 22.74 23.29 12.28
C ALA A 262 22.07 22.20 13.16
N ALA A 263 20.76 22.18 13.19
CA ALA A 263 20.03 21.07 13.80
C ALA A 263 20.61 19.75 13.28
N PRO A 264 20.68 18.69 14.11
CA PRO A 264 21.11 17.38 13.64
C PRO A 264 20.30 17.02 12.40
N ALA A 265 20.97 16.64 11.32
CA ALA A 265 20.30 16.15 10.14
C ALA A 265 19.41 14.96 10.56
N THR A 266 18.18 14.95 10.08
CA THR A 266 17.36 13.73 10.14
C THR A 266 18.15 12.61 9.46
N PRO A 267 18.08 11.35 9.92
CA PRO A 267 18.86 10.25 9.35
C PRO A 267 18.32 9.78 7.98
N VAL A 268 18.01 10.74 7.11
CA VAL A 268 17.71 10.50 5.70
C VAL A 268 19.01 10.09 5.02
N SER A 269 18.96 9.13 4.09
CA SER A 269 20.15 8.63 3.41
C SER A 269 20.89 9.73 2.67
N VAL A 270 22.22 9.69 2.76
CA VAL A 270 23.09 10.59 1.98
C VAL A 270 22.84 10.40 0.48
N PRO A 271 22.69 11.48 -0.30
CA PRO A 271 22.71 11.37 -1.75
C PRO A 271 24.07 10.80 -2.17
N THR A 272 24.06 9.71 -2.91
CA THR A 272 25.27 9.06 -3.42
C THR A 272 25.23 8.93 -4.93
N ALA A 273 26.40 8.99 -5.57
CA ALA A 273 26.53 8.72 -7.00
C ALA A 273 26.40 7.20 -7.33
N PHE A 274 26.52 6.33 -6.33
CA PHE A 274 26.46 4.89 -6.51
C PHE A 274 25.00 4.38 -6.50
N LYS A 275 24.72 3.44 -7.37
CA LYS A 275 23.39 2.81 -7.49
C LYS A 275 23.32 1.52 -6.69
N PRO A 276 22.13 1.07 -6.26
CA PRO A 276 21.96 -0.25 -5.66
C PRO A 276 22.56 -1.36 -6.54
N GLY A 277 23.36 -2.22 -5.92
CA GLY A 277 24.11 -3.30 -6.59
C GLY A 277 25.50 -2.92 -7.09
N GLU A 278 25.96 -1.70 -6.84
CA GLU A 278 27.32 -1.30 -7.19
C GLU A 278 28.32 -1.49 -6.05
N GLY A 279 27.86 -1.82 -4.87
CA GLY A 279 28.66 -2.09 -3.68
C GLY A 279 28.16 -1.40 -2.43
N ILE A 280 28.83 -1.62 -1.32
CA ILE A 280 28.52 -1.01 -0.01
C ILE A 280 29.19 0.33 0.16
N LEU A 281 28.67 1.15 1.09
CA LEU A 281 29.18 2.46 1.40
C LEU A 281 29.95 2.45 2.73
N LEU A 282 31.11 3.09 2.76
CA LEU A 282 31.87 3.39 3.98
C LEU A 282 31.75 4.88 4.27
N GLY A 283 31.08 5.24 5.35
CA GLY A 283 30.94 6.63 5.78
C GLY A 283 32.26 7.21 6.27
N VAL A 284 32.66 8.37 5.72
CA VAL A 284 33.77 9.18 6.18
C VAL A 284 33.24 10.47 6.78
N SER A 285 33.72 10.83 7.98
CA SER A 285 33.08 11.83 8.83
C SER A 285 33.53 13.28 8.61
N ASP A 286 34.55 13.52 7.79
CA ASP A 286 35.04 14.89 7.51
C ASP A 286 35.87 14.91 6.22
N GLU A 287 35.78 16.01 5.45
CA GLU A 287 36.55 16.23 4.22
C GLU A 287 38.06 16.26 4.45
N ALA A 288 38.51 16.56 5.67
CA ALA A 288 39.91 16.71 6.02
C ALA A 288 40.52 15.44 6.65
N ALA A 289 39.75 14.44 7.03
CA ALA A 289 40.26 13.23 7.66
C ALA A 289 40.52 12.15 6.60
N PRO A 290 41.77 11.78 6.34
CA PRO A 290 42.05 10.58 5.57
C PRO A 290 41.40 9.40 6.27
N LEU A 291 40.94 8.39 5.47
CA LEU A 291 40.50 7.11 6.01
C LEU A 291 41.49 6.63 7.05
N GLY A 292 41.08 6.57 8.33
CA GLY A 292 41.96 6.09 9.41
C GLY A 292 42.33 4.63 9.22
N ASP A 293 43.31 4.16 10.01
CA ASP A 293 43.79 2.77 9.93
C ASP A 293 42.67 1.74 9.93
N TYR A 294 41.56 1.99 10.67
CA TYR A 294 40.43 1.10 10.76
C TYR A 294 39.66 0.99 9.43
N ALA A 295 39.51 2.06 8.70
CA ALA A 295 38.90 2.03 7.37
C ALA A 295 39.78 1.28 6.37
N ALA A 296 41.10 1.38 6.46
CA ALA A 296 42.05 0.64 5.65
C ALA A 296 42.01 -0.88 5.95
N GLU A 297 41.85 -1.26 7.23
CA GLU A 297 41.64 -2.67 7.62
C GLU A 297 40.36 -3.26 7.00
N LEU A 298 39.25 -2.49 7.05
CA LEU A 298 37.98 -2.90 6.44
C LEU A 298 38.07 -2.98 4.91
N GLN A 299 38.76 -2.02 4.27
CA GLN A 299 39.03 -2.07 2.83
C GLN A 299 39.79 -3.31 2.44
N SER A 300 40.85 -3.66 3.17
CA SER A 300 41.63 -4.89 2.94
C SER A 300 40.79 -6.15 3.11
N ALA A 301 39.90 -6.17 4.11
CA ALA A 301 38.96 -7.28 4.30
C ALA A 301 37.91 -7.37 3.17
N ALA A 302 37.44 -6.22 2.67
CA ALA A 302 36.51 -6.14 1.55
C ALA A 302 37.15 -6.68 0.26
N ASP A 303 38.38 -6.27 -0.03
CA ASP A 303 39.16 -6.78 -1.17
C ASP A 303 39.34 -8.30 -1.08
N ALA A 304 39.67 -8.80 0.10
CA ALA A 304 39.85 -10.23 0.35
C ALA A 304 38.51 -11.00 0.27
N ALA A 305 37.38 -10.36 0.49
CA ALA A 305 36.04 -10.93 0.34
C ALA A 305 35.48 -10.72 -1.07
N ASN A 306 36.17 -10.01 -1.95
CA ASN A 306 35.69 -9.56 -3.26
C ASN A 306 34.39 -8.68 -3.14
N VAL A 307 34.36 -7.83 -2.11
CA VAL A 307 33.28 -6.89 -1.86
C VAL A 307 33.72 -5.50 -2.34
N LYS A 308 32.90 -4.87 -3.18
CA LYS A 308 33.09 -3.48 -3.57
C LYS A 308 32.65 -2.56 -2.44
N ILE A 309 33.53 -1.64 -2.05
CA ILE A 309 33.28 -0.65 -1.01
C ILE A 309 33.64 0.75 -1.51
N HIS A 310 32.80 1.71 -1.24
CA HIS A 310 32.94 3.10 -1.70
C HIS A 310 32.91 4.06 -0.51
N ALA A 311 33.86 4.95 -0.45
CA ALA A 311 33.86 6.01 0.57
C ALA A 311 32.81 7.07 0.23
N GLU A 312 31.98 7.43 1.21
CA GLU A 312 30.95 8.46 1.07
C GLU A 312 30.97 9.40 2.25
N LEU A 313 30.89 10.71 2.01
CA LEU A 313 30.87 11.70 3.08
C LEU A 313 29.55 11.61 3.86
N ALA A 314 29.63 11.32 5.15
CA ALA A 314 28.46 11.12 6.00
C ALA A 314 28.65 11.73 7.38
N ALA A 315 27.55 12.20 8.00
CA ALA A 315 27.54 12.54 9.41
C ALA A 315 27.69 11.27 10.26
N THR A 316 28.34 11.38 11.41
CA THR A 316 28.35 10.29 12.40
C THR A 316 26.93 9.99 12.87
N PRO A 317 26.62 8.73 13.21
CA PRO A 317 25.32 8.37 13.76
C PRO A 317 24.95 9.24 14.95
N ARG A 318 23.68 9.58 15.06
CA ARG A 318 23.18 10.43 16.14
C ARG A 318 23.26 9.67 17.47
N ILE A 319 23.82 10.34 18.48
CA ILE A 319 23.85 9.87 19.86
C ILE A 319 23.12 10.90 20.69
N GLY A 320 22.13 10.53 21.45
CA GLY A 320 21.34 11.34 22.40
C GLY A 320 21.48 12.87 22.31
N GLY A 321 20.45 13.60 22.64
CA GLY A 321 20.45 15.06 22.55
C GLY A 321 21.00 15.80 23.80
N TYR A 322 21.82 15.13 24.60
CA TYR A 322 22.28 15.65 25.89
C TYR A 322 23.60 16.44 25.79
N ALA A 323 23.86 17.31 26.75
CA ALA A 323 25.01 18.22 26.74
C ALA A 323 26.37 17.49 26.78
N ALA A 324 26.45 16.29 27.30
CA ALA A 324 27.61 15.42 27.29
C ALA A 324 27.34 14.20 26.44
N GLN A 325 27.93 14.10 25.27
CA GLN A 325 27.83 12.94 24.39
C GLN A 325 28.87 11.90 24.78
N THR A 326 28.45 10.62 24.76
CA THR A 326 29.39 9.50 24.90
C THR A 326 30.24 9.43 23.63
N PRO A 327 31.58 9.45 23.78
CA PRO A 327 32.45 9.38 22.60
C PRO A 327 32.38 7.99 21.94
N PHE A 328 32.50 7.97 20.62
CA PHE A 328 32.70 6.72 19.90
C PHE A 328 34.08 6.12 20.25
N PRO A 329 34.22 4.77 20.18
CA PRO A 329 35.53 4.14 20.24
C PRO A 329 36.50 4.75 19.22
N LYS A 330 37.82 4.74 19.54
CA LYS A 330 38.85 5.31 18.65
C LYS A 330 38.84 4.65 17.27
N LYS A 331 38.59 3.35 17.19
CA LYS A 331 38.34 2.63 15.95
C LYS A 331 36.84 2.59 15.70
N PHE A 332 36.39 3.47 14.83
CA PHE A 332 34.98 3.56 14.44
C PHE A 332 34.83 3.51 12.92
N ALA A 333 33.87 2.72 12.43
CA ALA A 333 33.48 2.66 11.04
C ALA A 333 31.95 2.71 10.89
N TYR A 334 31.49 3.26 9.77
CA TYR A 334 30.09 3.43 9.46
C TYR A 334 29.81 2.79 8.08
N LEU A 335 29.06 1.71 8.05
CA LEU A 335 28.72 0.96 6.83
C LEU A 335 27.27 1.18 6.44
N GLY A 336 27.04 1.43 5.17
CA GLY A 336 25.73 1.59 4.57
C GLY A 336 25.62 0.92 3.21
N VAL A 337 24.47 1.12 2.57
CA VAL A 337 24.20 0.72 1.18
C VAL A 337 23.57 1.90 0.44
N PRO A 338 23.68 1.97 -0.90
CA PRO A 338 22.92 2.91 -1.69
C PRO A 338 21.42 2.65 -1.52
N ILE A 339 20.65 3.70 -1.21
CA ILE A 339 19.19 3.65 -1.03
C ILE A 339 18.56 4.63 -2.00
N LEU A 340 17.63 4.16 -2.82
CA LEU A 340 16.77 5.00 -3.65
C LEU A 340 15.45 5.28 -2.93
N PHE A 341 14.84 6.42 -3.23
CA PHE A 341 13.58 6.86 -2.63
C PHE A 341 13.60 6.80 -1.08
N PRO A 342 14.63 7.35 -0.42
CA PRO A 342 14.78 7.19 1.02
C PRO A 342 13.61 7.78 1.79
N VAL A 343 13.13 7.03 2.80
CA VAL A 343 12.01 7.41 3.68
C VAL A 343 10.72 7.67 2.91
N THR A 344 10.46 6.82 1.92
CA THR A 344 9.18 6.75 1.19
C THR A 344 8.57 5.36 1.34
N PRO A 345 7.30 5.17 0.99
CA PRO A 345 6.67 3.83 0.99
C PRO A 345 7.34 2.81 0.07
N ALA A 346 8.18 3.26 -0.87
CA ALA A 346 8.88 2.40 -1.82
C ALA A 346 10.41 2.57 -1.77
N GLU A 347 10.98 2.64 -0.58
CA GLU A 347 12.45 2.60 -0.45
C GLU A 347 13.02 1.39 -1.19
N THR A 348 14.12 1.62 -1.90
CA THR A 348 14.71 0.58 -2.74
C THR A 348 16.21 0.45 -2.49
N LEU A 349 16.68 -0.78 -2.30
CA LEU A 349 18.09 -1.10 -2.14
C LEU A 349 18.42 -2.46 -2.80
N SER A 350 19.71 -2.81 -2.85
CA SER A 350 20.17 -4.09 -3.37
C SER A 350 20.40 -5.11 -2.26
N MET A 351 19.74 -6.26 -2.34
CA MET A 351 19.96 -7.39 -1.44
C MET A 351 21.37 -8.01 -1.62
N ALA A 352 22.01 -7.81 -2.79
CA ALA A 352 23.41 -8.21 -3.01
C ALA A 352 24.35 -7.34 -2.17
N ASP A 353 24.10 -6.03 -2.06
CA ASP A 353 24.88 -5.13 -1.22
C ASP A 353 24.71 -5.46 0.27
N VAL A 354 23.47 -5.79 0.69
CA VAL A 354 23.21 -6.28 2.06
C VAL A 354 23.98 -7.57 2.35
N GLY A 355 24.00 -8.51 1.41
CA GLY A 355 24.83 -9.72 1.49
C GLY A 355 26.33 -9.40 1.59
N SER A 356 26.78 -8.39 0.86
CA SER A 356 28.17 -7.93 0.87
C SER A 356 28.61 -7.40 2.24
N ILE A 357 27.72 -6.74 2.99
CA ILE A 357 28.01 -6.36 4.39
C ILE A 357 28.23 -7.60 5.24
N THR A 358 27.36 -8.61 5.11
CA THR A 358 27.50 -9.89 5.83
C THR A 358 28.84 -10.56 5.53
N ASP A 359 29.22 -10.61 4.26
CA ASP A 359 30.48 -11.24 3.82
C ASP A 359 31.71 -10.47 4.29
N LEU A 360 31.67 -9.13 4.24
CA LEU A 360 32.74 -8.29 4.77
C LEU A 360 32.93 -8.54 6.28
N LEU A 361 31.86 -8.46 7.07
CA LEU A 361 31.91 -8.68 8.51
C LEU A 361 32.42 -10.08 8.84
N TYR A 362 31.96 -11.09 8.13
CA TYR A 362 32.42 -12.46 8.33
C TYR A 362 33.92 -12.61 7.98
N ARG A 363 34.36 -12.05 6.85
CA ARG A 363 35.77 -12.04 6.46
C ARG A 363 36.65 -11.31 7.45
N TYR A 364 36.21 -10.15 7.90
CA TYR A 364 36.97 -9.32 8.84
C TYR A 364 37.15 -10.00 10.21
N LEU A 365 36.09 -10.62 10.72
CA LEU A 365 36.08 -11.15 12.10
C LEU A 365 36.49 -12.60 12.20
N VAL A 366 36.33 -13.40 11.16
CA VAL A 366 36.58 -14.85 11.14
C VAL A 366 37.80 -15.23 10.26
N GLY A 367 38.12 -14.42 9.27
CA GLY A 367 39.26 -14.61 8.37
C GLY A 367 39.04 -15.62 7.24
N THR A 368 37.85 -16.23 7.09
CA THR A 368 37.49 -17.19 6.05
C THR A 368 36.31 -16.73 5.20
N LYS A 369 36.08 -17.38 4.02
CA LYS A 369 34.89 -17.05 3.20
C LYS A 369 33.62 -17.65 3.79
N SER A 370 32.52 -16.89 3.71
CA SER A 370 31.17 -17.37 4.02
C SER A 370 30.68 -18.36 2.96
N LEU A 371 29.89 -19.35 3.37
CA LEU A 371 29.19 -20.28 2.47
C LEU A 371 27.76 -19.74 2.25
N THR A 372 27.39 -19.52 1.00
CA THR A 372 26.09 -18.99 0.59
C THR A 372 24.92 -19.88 0.98
N GLY A 373 23.86 -19.28 1.52
CA GLY A 373 22.65 -19.93 1.98
C GLY A 373 21.58 -20.11 0.90
N ALA A 374 20.67 -21.05 1.14
CA ALA A 374 19.66 -21.58 0.23
C ALA A 374 18.47 -20.64 -0.04
N ARG A 375 17.94 -20.75 -1.27
CA ARG A 375 16.68 -20.14 -1.71
C ARG A 375 15.48 -20.94 -1.19
N GLY A 376 14.48 -20.27 -0.67
CA GLY A 376 13.18 -20.86 -0.30
C GLY A 376 12.13 -20.56 -1.36
N SER A 377 11.31 -21.53 -1.71
CA SER A 377 10.19 -21.41 -2.65
C SER A 377 8.86 -21.20 -1.92
N ILE A 378 7.94 -20.50 -2.57
CA ILE A 378 6.61 -20.12 -2.07
C ILE A 378 5.60 -21.21 -2.47
N VAL A 379 4.71 -21.58 -1.56
CA VAL A 379 3.54 -22.44 -1.83
C VAL A 379 2.28 -21.68 -1.42
N SER A 380 1.36 -21.53 -2.35
CA SER A 380 0.05 -20.92 -2.13
C SER A 380 -1.02 -22.00 -1.86
N GLY A 381 -1.87 -21.76 -0.87
CA GLY A 381 -3.05 -22.58 -0.60
C GLY A 381 -4.23 -21.68 -0.23
N GLY A 382 -5.27 -21.69 -1.08
CA GLY A 382 -6.46 -20.85 -0.93
C GLY A 382 -7.66 -21.59 -0.38
N SER A 383 -8.46 -20.91 0.45
CA SER A 383 -9.86 -21.23 0.71
C SER A 383 -10.75 -20.26 -0.08
N ALA A 384 -11.95 -20.68 -0.48
CA ALA A 384 -12.88 -19.84 -1.23
C ALA A 384 -13.19 -18.54 -0.45
N ALA A 385 -12.80 -17.42 -1.04
CA ALA A 385 -13.05 -16.08 -0.52
C ALA A 385 -14.46 -15.60 -0.90
N PRO A 386 -15.10 -14.68 -0.15
CA PRO A 386 -16.34 -14.02 -0.57
C PRO A 386 -16.21 -13.38 -1.96
N ILE A 387 -17.32 -13.26 -2.68
CA ILE A 387 -17.34 -12.70 -4.06
C ILE A 387 -16.66 -11.34 -4.10
N LEU A 388 -17.02 -10.43 -3.20
CA LEU A 388 -16.49 -9.09 -3.16
C LEU A 388 -14.95 -9.08 -2.96
N GLU A 389 -14.43 -9.89 -2.03
CA GLU A 389 -12.99 -10.03 -1.80
C GLU A 389 -12.28 -10.53 -3.07
N THR A 390 -12.84 -11.58 -3.71
CA THR A 390 -12.24 -12.16 -4.92
C THR A 390 -12.24 -11.19 -6.10
N LEU A 391 -13.35 -10.46 -6.31
CA LEU A 391 -13.44 -9.45 -7.37
C LEU A 391 -12.51 -8.27 -7.10
N THR A 392 -12.43 -7.82 -5.86
CA THR A 392 -11.56 -6.69 -5.49
C THR A 392 -10.09 -7.04 -5.65
N GLU A 393 -9.67 -8.28 -5.34
CA GLU A 393 -8.29 -8.73 -5.51
C GLU A 393 -7.96 -9.08 -6.97
N ALA A 394 -8.95 -9.20 -7.86
CA ALA A 394 -8.73 -9.35 -9.30
C ALA A 394 -8.30 -8.01 -9.92
N TYR A 395 -7.20 -8.01 -10.65
CA TYR A 395 -6.67 -6.83 -11.33
C TYR A 395 -7.29 -6.67 -12.72
N GLY A 396 -7.63 -5.43 -13.09
CA GLY A 396 -8.21 -5.11 -14.38
C GLY A 396 -8.28 -3.59 -14.58
N ALA A 397 -7.19 -2.97 -15.07
CA ALA A 397 -7.23 -1.58 -15.50
C ALA A 397 -8.05 -1.44 -16.78
N SER A 398 -8.49 -0.22 -17.10
CA SER A 398 -9.28 0.08 -18.30
C SER A 398 -8.67 -0.52 -19.57
N GLY A 399 -9.44 -1.32 -20.30
CA GLY A 399 -9.02 -2.06 -21.49
C GLY A 399 -8.31 -3.41 -21.19
N HIS A 400 -8.25 -3.84 -19.93
CA HIS A 400 -7.56 -5.05 -19.49
C HIS A 400 -8.37 -5.83 -18.42
N GLU A 401 -9.68 -5.95 -18.60
CA GLU A 401 -10.64 -6.48 -17.63
C GLU A 401 -10.80 -8.01 -17.69
N GLU A 402 -10.04 -8.75 -18.50
CA GLU A 402 -10.22 -10.19 -18.71
C GLU A 402 -10.19 -11.00 -17.42
N ALA A 403 -9.32 -10.65 -16.49
CA ALA A 403 -9.22 -11.35 -15.21
C ALA A 403 -10.47 -11.15 -14.36
N VAL A 404 -11.03 -9.93 -14.35
CA VAL A 404 -12.26 -9.60 -13.63
C VAL A 404 -13.45 -10.27 -14.29
N ARG A 405 -13.59 -10.19 -15.62
CA ARG A 405 -14.63 -10.87 -16.40
C ARG A 405 -14.62 -12.37 -16.14
N LYS A 406 -13.44 -12.99 -16.05
CA LYS A 406 -13.31 -14.40 -15.71
C LYS A 406 -13.89 -14.68 -14.32
N VAL A 407 -13.54 -13.89 -13.31
CA VAL A 407 -14.08 -14.03 -11.95
C VAL A 407 -15.60 -13.86 -11.94
N VAL A 408 -16.13 -12.84 -12.62
CA VAL A 408 -17.58 -12.65 -12.76
C VAL A 408 -18.23 -13.91 -13.37
N SER A 409 -17.65 -14.44 -14.44
CA SER A 409 -18.18 -15.64 -15.12
C SER A 409 -18.17 -16.88 -14.23
N GLU A 410 -17.14 -17.04 -13.39
CA GLU A 410 -17.01 -18.16 -12.45
C GLU A 410 -18.03 -18.11 -11.31
N PHE A 411 -18.45 -16.91 -10.90
CA PHE A 411 -19.46 -16.73 -9.85
C PHE A 411 -20.90 -16.74 -10.35
N LEU A 412 -21.14 -16.65 -11.65
CA LEU A 412 -22.48 -16.78 -12.21
C LEU A 412 -23.06 -18.17 -11.96
N PRO A 413 -24.40 -18.31 -11.80
CA PRO A 413 -25.02 -19.58 -11.63
C PRO A 413 -24.73 -20.55 -12.80
N HIS A 414 -24.51 -21.82 -12.50
CA HIS A 414 -24.26 -22.84 -13.53
C HIS A 414 -25.38 -22.86 -14.58
N GLY A 415 -25.00 -22.76 -15.85
CA GLY A 415 -25.95 -22.71 -16.96
C GLY A 415 -26.35 -21.30 -17.39
N ALA A 416 -25.81 -20.26 -16.80
CA ALA A 416 -25.94 -18.88 -17.28
C ALA A 416 -25.43 -18.77 -18.73
N LYS A 417 -26.25 -18.19 -19.61
CA LYS A 417 -25.88 -17.96 -21.01
C LYS A 417 -25.46 -16.52 -21.18
N THR A 418 -24.17 -16.29 -21.10
CA THR A 418 -23.55 -14.97 -21.29
C THR A 418 -23.09 -14.80 -22.72
N GLU A 419 -23.05 -13.54 -23.15
CA GLU A 419 -22.40 -13.06 -24.37
C GLU A 419 -21.23 -12.18 -23.94
N THR A 420 -20.08 -12.33 -24.56
CA THR A 420 -19.01 -11.32 -24.48
C THR A 420 -18.95 -10.63 -25.84
N ASP A 421 -19.12 -9.33 -25.85
CA ASP A 421 -19.10 -8.56 -27.08
C ASP A 421 -17.66 -8.19 -27.55
N ALA A 422 -17.55 -7.39 -28.60
CA ALA A 422 -16.26 -7.02 -29.17
C ALA A 422 -15.45 -6.07 -28.28
N SER A 423 -16.11 -5.33 -27.41
CA SER A 423 -15.48 -4.45 -26.41
C SER A 423 -15.03 -5.21 -25.16
N GLY A 424 -15.47 -6.46 -25.02
CA GLY A 424 -15.18 -7.27 -23.85
C GLY A 424 -16.25 -7.18 -22.74
N ASP A 425 -17.36 -6.50 -23.00
CA ASP A 425 -18.46 -6.44 -22.04
C ASP A 425 -19.10 -7.80 -21.86
N LEU A 426 -19.39 -8.19 -20.61
CA LEU A 426 -20.08 -9.43 -20.31
C LEU A 426 -21.59 -9.16 -20.13
N ILE A 427 -22.42 -9.81 -20.94
CA ILE A 427 -23.84 -9.55 -21.01
C ILE A 427 -24.62 -10.81 -20.66
N LEU A 428 -25.56 -10.70 -19.72
CA LEU A 428 -26.53 -11.76 -19.37
C LEU A 428 -27.95 -11.22 -19.51
N ARG A 429 -28.75 -11.88 -20.36
CA ARG A 429 -30.16 -11.54 -20.54
C ARG A 429 -31.01 -12.54 -19.79
N LEU A 430 -31.91 -12.03 -18.95
CA LEU A 430 -32.89 -12.82 -18.21
C LEU A 430 -34.33 -12.46 -18.61
N GLY A 431 -35.15 -13.46 -18.72
CA GLY A 431 -36.55 -13.28 -19.04
C GLY A 431 -36.88 -13.50 -20.51
N THR A 432 -38.13 -13.74 -20.77
CA THR A 432 -38.71 -13.86 -22.09
C THR A 432 -40.06 -13.17 -22.08
N ALA A 433 -40.07 -11.93 -22.55
CA ALA A 433 -41.34 -11.24 -22.77
C ALA A 433 -42.00 -11.81 -24.01
N ALA A 434 -43.00 -12.64 -23.83
CA ALA A 434 -43.90 -13.03 -24.93
C ALA A 434 -44.71 -11.80 -25.33
N GLY A 435 -44.49 -11.27 -26.54
CA GLY A 435 -45.37 -10.28 -27.14
C GLY A 435 -44.93 -8.81 -27.03
N GLY A 436 -43.71 -8.46 -26.70
CA GLY A 436 -43.12 -7.11 -26.87
C GLY A 436 -43.65 -6.01 -25.92
N SER A 437 -44.39 -6.36 -24.86
CA SER A 437 -44.99 -5.39 -23.92
C SER A 437 -44.21 -5.14 -22.63
N ALA A 438 -43.19 -5.96 -22.35
CA ALA A 438 -42.38 -5.77 -21.14
C ALA A 438 -41.39 -4.60 -21.33
N LYS A 439 -41.17 -3.82 -20.26
CA LYS A 439 -40.13 -2.82 -20.22
C LYS A 439 -38.75 -3.46 -20.28
N LYS A 440 -37.89 -2.91 -21.11
CA LYS A 440 -36.52 -3.36 -21.28
C LYS A 440 -35.65 -2.65 -20.27
N ILE A 441 -35.13 -3.39 -19.30
CA ILE A 441 -34.38 -2.89 -18.17
C ILE A 441 -32.92 -3.34 -18.31
N VAL A 442 -31.99 -2.41 -18.16
CA VAL A 442 -30.57 -2.71 -18.11
C VAL A 442 -30.02 -2.38 -16.72
N PHE A 443 -29.27 -3.29 -16.14
CA PHE A 443 -28.38 -3.03 -15.00
C PHE A 443 -26.96 -3.11 -15.52
N VAL A 444 -26.15 -2.08 -15.25
CA VAL A 444 -24.74 -2.00 -15.71
C VAL A 444 -23.83 -1.62 -14.56
N ALA A 445 -22.67 -2.29 -14.49
CA ALA A 445 -21.60 -2.07 -13.51
C ALA A 445 -20.28 -2.31 -14.22
N HIS A 446 -19.28 -1.44 -13.99
CA HIS A 446 -18.03 -1.58 -14.74
C HIS A 446 -17.01 -2.50 -14.07
N MET A 447 -16.22 -3.17 -14.91
CA MET A 447 -15.18 -4.11 -14.50
C MET A 447 -13.80 -3.48 -14.38
N ASP A 448 -13.58 -2.32 -14.97
CA ASP A 448 -12.26 -1.68 -14.95
C ASP A 448 -11.99 -0.93 -13.64
N GLU A 449 -10.77 -0.50 -13.51
CA GLU A 449 -10.23 0.31 -12.43
C GLU A 449 -9.20 1.29 -12.99
N ILE A 450 -9.00 2.43 -12.33
CA ILE A 450 -7.95 3.37 -12.70
C ILE A 450 -6.56 2.72 -12.63
N GLY A 451 -5.61 3.19 -13.42
CA GLY A 451 -4.26 2.65 -13.47
C GLY A 451 -3.35 3.42 -14.39
N TYR A 452 -2.37 2.73 -14.96
CA TYR A 452 -1.43 3.31 -15.92
C TYR A 452 -1.16 2.31 -17.05
N GLN A 453 -0.65 2.82 -18.19
CA GLN A 453 -0.22 2.01 -19.33
C GLN A 453 1.19 2.40 -19.75
N VAL A 454 2.00 1.43 -20.14
CA VAL A 454 3.35 1.67 -20.63
C VAL A 454 3.29 2.40 -21.98
N HIS A 455 3.75 3.65 -22.00
CA HIS A 455 3.89 4.47 -23.20
C HIS A 455 5.19 4.15 -23.94
N SER A 456 6.31 4.16 -23.23
CA SER A 456 7.63 3.85 -23.81
C SER A 456 8.57 3.26 -22.76
N VAL A 457 9.62 2.59 -23.23
CA VAL A 457 10.77 2.18 -22.41
C VAL A 457 11.89 3.16 -22.67
N GLU A 458 12.32 3.86 -21.61
CA GLU A 458 13.36 4.86 -21.69
C GLU A 458 14.77 4.23 -21.81
N PRO A 459 15.78 4.94 -22.35
CA PRO A 459 17.14 4.41 -22.53
C PRO A 459 17.80 3.92 -21.23
N ASP A 460 17.44 4.50 -20.08
CA ASP A 460 17.93 4.12 -18.76
C ASP A 460 17.16 2.96 -18.11
N GLY A 461 16.17 2.40 -18.82
CA GLY A 461 15.37 1.25 -18.40
C GLY A 461 14.08 1.59 -17.67
N ARG A 462 13.81 2.87 -17.35
CA ARG A 462 12.54 3.29 -16.78
C ARG A 462 11.40 3.16 -17.79
N LEU A 463 10.17 3.11 -17.31
CA LEU A 463 8.99 3.20 -18.14
C LEU A 463 8.42 4.62 -18.03
N LEU A 464 8.16 5.24 -19.19
CA LEU A 464 7.23 6.35 -19.27
C LEU A 464 5.82 5.78 -19.35
N VAL A 465 4.86 6.33 -18.62
CA VAL A 465 3.50 5.77 -18.53
C VAL A 465 2.42 6.82 -18.73
N ASP A 466 1.34 6.40 -19.40
CA ASP A 466 0.10 7.15 -19.51
C ASP A 466 -0.83 6.81 -18.35
N VAL A 467 -1.61 7.79 -17.88
CA VAL A 467 -2.61 7.60 -16.82
C VAL A 467 -3.90 7.07 -17.44
N LEU A 468 -4.46 6.00 -16.87
CA LEU A 468 -5.78 5.46 -17.21
C LEU A 468 -6.78 5.85 -16.13
N GLY A 469 -7.82 6.57 -16.50
CA GLY A 469 -8.85 7.05 -15.59
C GLY A 469 -8.47 8.31 -14.81
N GLY A 470 -9.29 8.68 -13.84
CA GLY A 470 -9.16 9.91 -13.06
C GLY A 470 -8.82 9.66 -11.60
N GLY A 471 -7.81 10.36 -11.06
CA GLY A 471 -7.44 10.25 -9.64
C GLY A 471 -6.40 11.28 -9.25
N TYR A 472 -6.10 11.38 -7.97
CA TYR A 472 -4.94 12.14 -7.49
C TYR A 472 -3.69 11.27 -7.60
N THR A 473 -2.85 11.54 -8.58
CA THR A 473 -1.59 10.80 -8.76
C THR A 473 -0.71 10.88 -7.51
N GLU A 474 -0.86 11.92 -6.73
CA GLU A 474 -0.21 12.16 -5.44
C GLU A 474 -0.39 11.00 -4.46
N TYR A 475 -1.51 10.28 -4.53
CA TYR A 475 -1.75 9.09 -3.69
C TYR A 475 -0.98 7.86 -4.13
N PHE A 476 -0.35 7.90 -5.30
CA PHE A 476 0.30 6.73 -5.91
C PHE A 476 1.80 6.92 -6.12
N LEU A 477 2.29 8.16 -6.25
CA LEU A 477 3.71 8.45 -6.40
C LEU A 477 4.50 8.04 -5.15
N GLY A 478 5.70 7.52 -5.34
CA GLY A 478 6.54 7.03 -4.25
C GLY A 478 6.09 5.69 -3.67
N HIS A 479 5.19 4.97 -4.37
CA HIS A 479 4.68 3.67 -3.96
C HIS A 479 5.07 2.57 -4.95
N ALA A 480 5.03 1.33 -4.47
CA ALA A 480 5.21 0.16 -5.33
C ALA A 480 4.05 0.02 -6.31
N VAL A 481 4.36 -0.44 -7.52
CA VAL A 481 3.39 -0.78 -8.57
C VAL A 481 3.67 -2.16 -9.14
N LEU A 482 2.69 -2.72 -9.84
CA LEU A 482 2.79 -3.97 -10.57
C LEU A 482 2.57 -3.71 -12.06
N VAL A 483 3.56 -4.04 -12.87
CA VAL A 483 3.47 -4.07 -14.33
C VAL A 483 2.93 -5.44 -14.75
N HIS A 484 1.77 -5.47 -15.35
CA HIS A 484 1.10 -6.68 -15.83
C HIS A 484 1.44 -6.90 -17.30
N LYS A 485 1.96 -8.07 -17.60
CA LYS A 485 2.39 -8.45 -18.95
C LYS A 485 1.35 -9.30 -19.67
N ALA A 486 1.38 -9.29 -20.99
CA ALA A 486 0.45 -10.06 -21.82
C ALA A 486 0.48 -11.58 -21.57
N ASP A 487 1.56 -12.12 -21.00
CA ASP A 487 1.66 -13.54 -20.61
C ASP A 487 1.02 -13.86 -19.25
N GLY A 488 0.42 -12.86 -18.60
CA GLY A 488 -0.22 -12.95 -17.28
C GLY A 488 0.76 -12.89 -16.10
N THR A 489 2.06 -12.75 -16.34
CA THR A 489 3.05 -12.54 -15.28
C THR A 489 3.16 -11.05 -14.92
N ARG A 490 3.78 -10.76 -13.79
CA ARG A 490 3.88 -9.39 -13.25
C ARG A 490 5.31 -9.10 -12.83
N GLU A 491 5.70 -7.83 -13.04
CA GLU A 491 6.94 -7.29 -12.51
C GLU A 491 6.63 -6.16 -11.53
N ALA A 492 7.34 -6.10 -10.42
CA ALA A 492 7.20 -4.98 -9.50
C ALA A 492 8.02 -3.77 -9.97
N GLY A 493 7.52 -2.59 -9.65
CA GLY A 493 8.20 -1.34 -9.90
C GLY A 493 7.87 -0.30 -8.83
N VAL A 494 8.43 0.88 -8.97
CA VAL A 494 8.15 2.05 -8.14
C VAL A 494 7.66 3.18 -9.02
N LEU A 495 6.50 3.75 -8.74
CA LEU A 495 6.02 4.96 -9.38
C LEU A 495 6.82 6.15 -8.83
N GLU A 496 7.63 6.77 -9.66
CA GLU A 496 8.61 7.76 -9.21
C GLU A 496 7.96 9.06 -8.73
N LEU A 497 8.60 9.68 -7.74
CA LEU A 497 8.26 11.01 -7.25
C LEU A 497 8.73 12.10 -8.24
N PRO A 498 8.12 13.30 -8.21
CA PRO A 498 8.55 14.42 -9.03
C PRO A 498 10.02 14.80 -8.76
N ALA A 499 10.72 15.25 -9.78
CA ALA A 499 12.11 15.68 -9.63
C ALA A 499 12.26 16.76 -8.53
N GLY A 500 13.25 16.59 -7.68
CA GLY A 500 13.53 17.55 -6.59
C GLY A 500 12.70 17.36 -5.34
N TRP A 501 11.86 16.33 -5.24
CA TRP A 501 11.04 16.03 -4.05
C TRP A 501 11.87 15.96 -2.74
N ASP A 502 13.15 15.60 -2.86
CA ASP A 502 14.11 15.46 -1.76
C ASP A 502 14.87 16.76 -1.43
N LYS A 503 14.61 17.85 -2.16
CA LYS A 503 15.30 19.13 -1.97
C LYS A 503 14.61 19.99 -0.91
N PRO A 504 15.36 20.75 -0.12
CA PRO A 504 14.80 21.76 0.76
C PRO A 504 13.93 22.77 0.00
N GLY A 505 12.72 23.05 0.52
CA GLY A 505 11.80 23.98 -0.10
C GLY A 505 11.03 23.39 -1.29
N PHE A 506 11.03 22.07 -1.47
CA PHE A 506 10.17 21.43 -2.44
C PHE A 506 8.71 21.76 -2.15
N GLU A 507 8.01 22.25 -3.15
CA GLU A 507 6.56 22.42 -3.13
C GLU A 507 5.97 21.42 -4.12
N TRP A 508 4.95 20.71 -3.66
CA TRP A 508 4.24 19.76 -4.52
C TRP A 508 3.62 20.53 -5.68
N PRO A 509 3.76 20.06 -6.93
CA PRO A 509 3.16 20.73 -8.07
C PRO A 509 1.65 20.88 -7.87
N HIS A 510 1.15 22.11 -7.79
CA HIS A 510 -0.28 22.40 -7.63
C HIS A 510 -0.94 22.63 -8.99
N GLY A 511 -2.15 22.16 -9.11
CA GLY A 511 -3.01 22.38 -10.28
C GLY A 511 -3.38 21.08 -10.98
N PRO A 512 -4.24 21.16 -12.01
CA PRO A 512 -4.47 19.99 -12.84
C PRO A 512 -3.10 19.58 -13.37
N ARG A 513 -2.72 18.34 -13.13
CA ARG A 513 -1.57 17.80 -13.84
C ARG A 513 -1.79 18.08 -15.30
N ASN A 514 -0.86 18.79 -15.91
CA ASN A 514 -0.74 18.69 -17.35
C ASN A 514 -0.58 17.21 -17.64
N MET A 515 -1.41 16.67 -18.52
CA MET A 515 -1.22 15.32 -19.05
C MET A 515 0.20 15.14 -19.64
N ASP A 516 0.92 16.25 -19.76
CA ASP A 516 2.30 16.35 -20.24
C ASP A 516 3.37 16.18 -19.15
N ASP A 517 3.01 16.13 -17.83
CA ASP A 517 3.99 15.87 -16.80
C ASP A 517 4.34 14.37 -16.83
N PRO A 518 5.58 14.01 -17.20
CA PRO A 518 5.95 12.61 -17.36
C PRO A 518 5.90 11.86 -16.03
N VAL A 519 5.17 10.77 -16.00
CA VAL A 519 5.17 9.82 -14.89
C VAL A 519 6.03 8.63 -15.26
N HIS A 520 6.97 8.26 -14.41
CA HIS A 520 7.89 7.17 -14.68
C HIS A 520 7.74 6.03 -13.66
N VAL A 521 8.04 4.82 -14.13
CA VAL A 521 8.16 3.64 -13.26
C VAL A 521 9.60 3.14 -13.28
N TYR A 522 10.20 3.06 -12.11
CA TYR A 522 11.50 2.46 -11.89
C TYR A 522 11.35 0.95 -11.65
N LEU A 523 12.14 0.12 -12.33
CA LEU A 523 12.06 -1.34 -12.29
C LEU A 523 13.29 -2.01 -11.67
N GLY A 524 14.31 -1.23 -11.32
CA GLY A 524 15.61 -1.78 -10.93
C GLY A 524 16.52 -2.12 -12.11
N THR A 525 16.06 -1.93 -13.34
CA THR A 525 16.84 -2.08 -14.57
C THR A 525 17.72 -0.84 -14.84
N ARG A 526 18.73 -1.00 -15.69
CA ARG A 526 19.74 0.05 -15.97
C ARG A 526 19.77 0.46 -17.44
N SER A 527 19.04 -0.26 -18.29
CA SER A 527 18.93 0.03 -19.71
C SER A 527 17.64 -0.51 -20.30
N ALA A 528 17.25 0.02 -21.44
CA ALA A 528 16.08 -0.47 -22.17
C ALA A 528 16.18 -1.96 -22.51
N GLU A 529 17.39 -2.48 -22.80
CA GLU A 529 17.60 -3.89 -23.11
C GLU A 529 17.35 -4.78 -21.89
N GLU A 530 17.71 -4.32 -20.69
CA GLU A 530 17.39 -5.05 -19.45
C GLU A 530 15.88 -5.10 -19.21
N THR A 531 15.18 -3.99 -19.41
CA THR A 531 13.72 -3.91 -19.27
C THR A 531 13.02 -4.81 -20.31
N GLN A 532 13.49 -4.81 -21.53
CA GLN A 532 12.96 -5.69 -22.60
C GLN A 532 13.15 -7.18 -22.26
N LYS A 533 14.26 -7.55 -21.59
CA LYS A 533 14.49 -8.94 -21.11
C LYS A 533 13.50 -9.39 -20.03
N LEU A 534 12.89 -8.45 -19.29
CA LEU A 534 11.80 -8.76 -18.38
C LEU A 534 10.49 -9.09 -19.13
N GLY A 535 10.46 -8.90 -20.45
CA GLY A 535 9.28 -9.15 -21.28
C GLY A 535 8.28 -8.01 -21.32
N ILE A 536 8.61 -6.85 -20.73
CA ILE A 536 7.75 -5.66 -20.69
C ILE A 536 7.71 -5.00 -22.08
N LYS A 537 6.53 -4.55 -22.49
CA LYS A 537 6.25 -3.95 -23.80
C LYS A 537 5.39 -2.69 -23.63
N VAL A 538 5.42 -1.85 -24.66
CA VAL A 538 4.43 -0.77 -24.82
C VAL A 538 3.04 -1.37 -24.87
N GLY A 539 2.12 -0.76 -24.13
CA GLY A 539 0.75 -1.24 -23.95
C GLY A 539 0.53 -2.19 -22.76
N ASP A 540 1.58 -2.73 -22.12
CA ASP A 540 1.43 -3.41 -20.82
C ASP A 540 0.87 -2.42 -19.79
N TRP A 541 0.07 -2.91 -18.86
CA TRP A 541 -0.66 -2.05 -17.95
C TRP A 541 -0.15 -2.16 -16.50
N ILE A 542 -0.46 -1.16 -15.70
CA ILE A 542 0.16 -1.00 -14.40
C ILE A 542 -0.90 -0.65 -13.37
N THR A 543 -0.85 -1.32 -12.22
CA THR A 543 -1.72 -1.01 -11.07
C THR A 543 -0.91 -0.93 -9.78
N ILE A 544 -1.53 -0.37 -8.75
CA ILE A 544 -1.02 -0.46 -7.38
C ILE A 544 -1.31 -1.86 -6.83
N PRO A 545 -0.40 -2.49 -6.08
CA PRO A 545 -0.71 -3.70 -5.32
C PRO A 545 -1.92 -3.48 -4.43
N LYS A 546 -2.84 -4.44 -4.38
CA LYS A 546 -4.06 -4.32 -3.61
C LYS A 546 -4.37 -5.59 -2.83
N LYS A 547 -5.06 -5.40 -1.70
CA LYS A 547 -5.56 -6.48 -0.87
C LYS A 547 -6.83 -6.02 -0.15
N TYR A 548 -7.76 -6.96 0.04
CA TYR A 548 -8.95 -6.73 0.85
C TYR A 548 -8.60 -6.86 2.34
N HIS A 549 -8.95 -5.84 3.12
CA HIS A 549 -8.73 -5.79 4.56
C HIS A 549 -10.06 -5.55 5.29
N PRO A 550 -10.53 -6.49 6.11
CA PRO A 550 -11.62 -6.20 7.03
C PRO A 550 -11.22 -5.10 8.00
N LEU A 551 -12.12 -4.14 8.22
CA LEU A 551 -12.05 -3.13 9.26
C LEU A 551 -13.00 -3.50 10.41
N TYR A 552 -13.13 -2.63 11.41
CA TYR A 552 -14.03 -2.86 12.54
C TYR A 552 -15.50 -2.99 12.07
N GLY A 553 -16.23 -3.94 12.67
CA GLY A 553 -17.64 -4.17 12.38
C GLY A 553 -17.86 -4.82 11.00
N THR A 554 -18.65 -4.16 10.18
CA THR A 554 -19.02 -4.60 8.82
C THR A 554 -18.27 -3.84 7.72
N ARG A 555 -17.30 -3.02 8.09
CA ARG A 555 -16.54 -2.20 7.15
C ARG A 555 -15.36 -2.94 6.56
N ALA A 556 -14.94 -2.52 5.40
CA ALA A 556 -13.81 -3.08 4.69
C ALA A 556 -13.02 -1.98 3.99
N ASN A 557 -11.73 -2.24 3.83
CA ASN A 557 -10.80 -1.45 3.04
C ASN A 557 -10.24 -2.29 1.89
N ALA A 558 -10.21 -1.71 0.72
CA ALA A 558 -9.42 -2.16 -0.41
C ALA A 558 -9.33 -1.05 -1.46
N ARG A 559 -8.52 -1.25 -2.48
CA ARG A 559 -8.58 -0.48 -3.71
C ARG A 559 -9.58 -1.11 -4.68
N SER A 560 -10.20 -0.30 -5.52
CA SER A 560 -11.11 -0.75 -6.59
C SER A 560 -12.46 -1.30 -6.09
N PHE A 561 -12.96 -0.83 -4.97
CA PHE A 561 -14.38 -0.99 -4.68
C PHE A 561 -15.22 -0.32 -5.78
N ASP A 562 -14.71 0.73 -6.37
CA ASP A 562 -15.12 1.32 -7.63
C ASP A 562 -14.63 0.46 -8.81
N ASP A 563 -15.47 -0.31 -9.57
CA ASP A 563 -16.85 -0.65 -9.25
C ASP A 563 -17.02 -2.16 -9.00
N ARG A 564 -16.08 -2.77 -8.25
CA ARG A 564 -16.21 -4.19 -7.85
C ARG A 564 -17.42 -4.43 -6.95
N VAL A 565 -17.90 -3.40 -6.25
CA VAL A 565 -19.13 -3.48 -5.46
C VAL A 565 -20.34 -3.61 -6.37
N GLY A 566 -20.46 -2.82 -7.42
CA GLY A 566 -21.53 -2.96 -8.41
C GLY A 566 -21.49 -4.32 -9.11
N CYS A 567 -20.30 -4.76 -9.54
CA CYS A 567 -20.12 -6.10 -10.09
C CYS A 567 -20.62 -7.20 -9.14
N THR A 568 -20.31 -7.07 -7.84
CA THR A 568 -20.80 -7.99 -6.79
C THR A 568 -22.31 -7.92 -6.65
N ALA A 569 -22.88 -6.71 -6.62
CA ALA A 569 -24.33 -6.52 -6.46
C ALA A 569 -25.11 -7.15 -7.61
N LEU A 570 -24.63 -7.01 -8.85
CA LEU A 570 -25.24 -7.68 -10.00
C LEU A 570 -25.15 -9.21 -9.88
N LEU A 571 -24.00 -9.76 -9.49
CA LEU A 571 -23.84 -11.22 -9.31
C LEU A 571 -24.77 -11.77 -8.22
N GLU A 572 -24.85 -11.12 -7.06
CA GLU A 572 -25.72 -11.54 -5.97
C GLU A 572 -27.21 -11.43 -6.37
N ALA A 573 -27.58 -10.37 -7.12
CA ALA A 573 -28.92 -10.23 -7.66
C ALA A 573 -29.25 -11.37 -8.63
N VAL A 574 -28.38 -11.71 -9.58
CA VAL A 574 -28.54 -12.81 -10.51
C VAL A 574 -28.70 -14.16 -9.78
N LYS A 575 -27.86 -14.40 -8.74
CA LYS A 575 -28.00 -15.61 -7.90
C LYS A 575 -29.37 -15.68 -7.20
N SER A 576 -29.84 -14.56 -6.68
CA SER A 576 -31.14 -14.45 -6.00
C SER A 576 -32.35 -14.61 -6.97
N LEU A 577 -32.21 -14.11 -8.19
CA LEU A 577 -33.24 -14.20 -9.24
C LEU A 577 -33.31 -15.61 -9.86
N GLY A 578 -32.17 -16.28 -9.93
CA GLY A 578 -32.00 -17.49 -10.76
C GLY A 578 -31.93 -17.12 -12.25
N LEU A 579 -31.90 -18.14 -13.10
CA LEU A 579 -31.78 -17.99 -14.57
C LEU A 579 -33.10 -17.88 -15.31
N SER A 580 -34.24 -17.75 -14.61
CA SER A 580 -35.56 -17.61 -15.21
C SER A 580 -36.33 -16.44 -14.60
N LEU A 581 -36.69 -15.47 -15.43
CA LEU A 581 -37.48 -14.31 -15.03
C LEU A 581 -38.66 -14.09 -15.99
N PRO A 582 -39.74 -14.92 -15.86
CA PRO A 582 -40.86 -14.88 -16.81
C PRO A 582 -41.59 -13.54 -16.83
N GLY A 583 -41.94 -13.07 -18.02
CA GLY A 583 -42.68 -11.80 -18.22
C GLY A 583 -41.87 -10.54 -18.03
N ARG A 584 -40.57 -10.67 -17.89
CA ARG A 584 -39.60 -9.54 -17.79
C ARG A 584 -38.61 -9.56 -18.96
N ASP A 585 -38.00 -8.41 -19.21
CA ASP A 585 -36.90 -8.24 -20.17
C ASP A 585 -35.79 -7.45 -19.45
N VAL A 586 -34.85 -8.21 -18.87
CA VAL A 586 -33.79 -7.65 -18.03
C VAL A 586 -32.44 -8.08 -18.56
N THR A 587 -31.57 -7.13 -18.76
CA THR A 587 -30.18 -7.34 -19.17
C THR A 587 -29.22 -6.88 -18.07
N PHE A 588 -28.30 -7.74 -17.68
CA PHE A 588 -27.20 -7.43 -16.79
C PHE A 588 -25.93 -7.26 -17.63
N VAL A 589 -25.22 -6.18 -17.43
CA VAL A 589 -23.99 -5.82 -18.15
C VAL A 589 -22.87 -5.58 -17.15
N TRP A 590 -21.78 -6.28 -17.31
CA TRP A 590 -20.49 -5.96 -16.68
C TRP A 590 -19.65 -5.31 -17.77
N SER A 591 -19.57 -3.98 -17.72
CA SER A 591 -18.98 -3.13 -18.76
C SER A 591 -17.48 -3.00 -18.63
N THR A 592 -16.84 -2.54 -19.69
CA THR A 592 -15.40 -2.27 -19.80
C THR A 592 -15.16 -0.78 -20.02
N GLU A 593 -13.94 -0.32 -19.70
CA GLU A 593 -13.45 1.03 -20.04
C GLU A 593 -14.39 2.18 -19.61
N GLU A 594 -15.04 2.07 -18.45
CA GLU A 594 -15.86 3.15 -17.87
C GLU A 594 -14.99 4.36 -17.55
N GLU A 595 -13.88 4.14 -16.82
CA GLU A 595 -12.95 5.14 -16.29
C GLU A 595 -12.27 6.02 -17.36
N VAL A 596 -12.28 5.54 -18.60
CA VAL A 596 -11.69 6.23 -19.77
C VAL A 596 -12.73 6.65 -20.81
N GLY A 597 -13.98 6.81 -20.37
CA GLY A 597 -15.03 7.44 -21.16
C GLY A 597 -16.23 6.57 -21.52
N LEU A 598 -16.68 5.68 -20.63
CA LEU A 598 -17.92 4.89 -20.73
C LEU A 598 -18.00 4.01 -22.00
N LYS A 599 -16.85 3.51 -22.50
CA LYS A 599 -16.75 2.97 -23.85
C LYS A 599 -17.52 1.65 -24.03
N GLY A 600 -17.39 0.71 -23.10
CA GLY A 600 -18.11 -0.56 -23.15
C GLY A 600 -19.61 -0.37 -23.09
N ALA A 601 -20.08 0.37 -22.08
CA ALA A 601 -21.50 0.68 -21.97
C ALA A 601 -22.06 1.40 -23.21
N ALA A 602 -21.27 2.28 -23.85
CA ALA A 602 -21.66 2.94 -25.11
C ALA A 602 -21.81 1.93 -26.26
N ALA A 603 -20.91 0.96 -26.36
CA ALA A 603 -21.00 -0.11 -27.38
C ALA A 603 -22.25 -0.98 -27.17
N VAL A 604 -22.55 -1.35 -25.92
CA VAL A 604 -23.77 -2.10 -25.57
C VAL A 604 -25.02 -1.30 -25.92
N ALA A 605 -25.09 -0.03 -25.53
CA ALA A 605 -26.24 0.85 -25.81
C ALA A 605 -26.48 1.01 -27.34
N GLU A 606 -25.42 1.23 -28.09
CA GLU A 606 -25.46 1.33 -29.55
C GLU A 606 -25.94 0.03 -30.20
N LYS A 607 -25.40 -1.12 -29.76
CA LYS A 607 -25.79 -2.43 -30.26
C LYS A 607 -27.27 -2.72 -30.00
N MET A 608 -27.75 -2.48 -28.78
CA MET A 608 -29.16 -2.65 -28.43
C MET A 608 -30.08 -1.80 -29.33
N ALA A 609 -29.69 -0.56 -29.59
CA ALA A 609 -30.46 0.34 -30.49
C ALA A 609 -30.45 -0.16 -31.94
N LYS A 610 -29.30 -0.58 -32.48
CA LYS A 610 -29.15 -1.14 -33.83
C LYS A 610 -29.96 -2.42 -34.02
N ASP A 611 -30.03 -3.24 -32.98
CA ASP A 611 -30.83 -4.51 -32.99
C ASP A 611 -32.35 -4.24 -32.82
N GLY A 612 -32.77 -2.99 -32.71
CA GLY A 612 -34.17 -2.60 -32.55
C GLY A 612 -34.74 -2.83 -31.15
N HIS A 613 -33.85 -2.99 -30.17
CA HIS A 613 -34.20 -3.25 -28.78
C HIS A 613 -33.53 -2.27 -27.79
N PRO A 614 -33.67 -0.94 -28.00
CA PRO A 614 -33.10 0.02 -27.05
C PRO A 614 -33.70 -0.16 -25.65
N ALA A 615 -32.94 0.12 -24.59
CA ALA A 615 -33.44 0.06 -23.24
C ALA A 615 -34.52 1.11 -23.00
N ASP A 616 -35.54 0.80 -22.20
CA ASP A 616 -36.50 1.78 -21.66
C ASP A 616 -35.95 2.42 -20.39
N PHE A 617 -35.27 1.63 -19.55
CA PHE A 617 -34.66 2.05 -18.30
C PHE A 617 -33.26 1.47 -18.15
N VAL A 618 -32.35 2.26 -17.61
CA VAL A 618 -31.04 1.79 -17.19
C VAL A 618 -30.83 2.14 -15.71
N PHE A 619 -30.30 1.22 -14.96
CA PHE A 619 -29.83 1.37 -13.61
C PHE A 619 -28.33 1.13 -13.64
N ALA A 620 -27.55 2.21 -13.85
CA ALA A 620 -26.12 2.13 -13.72
C ALA A 620 -25.75 2.03 -12.24
N ILE A 621 -24.81 1.16 -11.95
CA ILE A 621 -24.29 1.01 -10.59
C ILE A 621 -22.90 1.64 -10.58
N ASP A 622 -22.67 2.53 -9.63
CA ASP A 622 -21.44 3.29 -9.54
C ASP A 622 -21.34 3.94 -8.16
N THR A 623 -20.20 4.46 -7.78
CA THR A 623 -19.92 5.02 -6.46
C THR A 623 -20.75 6.25 -6.10
N PHE A 624 -20.91 6.51 -4.82
CA PHE A 624 -21.38 7.76 -4.27
C PHE A 624 -20.43 8.19 -3.16
N VAL A 625 -19.89 9.41 -3.25
CA VAL A 625 -18.96 9.87 -2.22
C VAL A 625 -19.69 10.02 -0.89
N SER A 626 -19.19 9.31 0.11
CA SER A 626 -19.76 9.34 1.47
C SER A 626 -19.65 10.71 2.11
N SER A 627 -20.70 11.12 2.84
CA SER A 627 -20.73 12.41 3.54
C SER A 627 -20.13 12.36 4.94
N ASP A 628 -19.77 11.19 5.44
CA ASP A 628 -19.25 10.97 6.80
C ASP A 628 -17.74 10.77 6.88
N SER A 629 -17.01 11.10 5.82
CA SER A 629 -15.55 11.19 5.86
C SER A 629 -15.11 12.47 6.61
N PRO A 630 -14.05 12.43 7.42
CA PRO A 630 -13.60 13.58 8.19
C PRO A 630 -13.06 14.73 7.33
N LEU A 631 -12.72 14.46 6.08
CA LEU A 631 -12.13 15.42 5.14
C LEU A 631 -13.11 15.89 4.06
N GLU A 632 -14.30 15.27 3.93
CA GLU A 632 -15.25 15.56 2.88
C GLU A 632 -16.28 16.60 3.27
N SER A 633 -16.85 17.27 2.28
CA SER A 633 -17.90 18.25 2.47
C SER A 633 -19.29 17.61 2.46
N GLN A 634 -20.10 17.87 3.46
CA GLN A 634 -21.50 17.41 3.53
C GLN A 634 -22.46 18.17 2.60
N ARG A 635 -21.98 19.09 1.80
CA ARG A 635 -22.83 19.97 0.97
C ARG A 635 -23.64 19.23 -0.11
N PHE A 636 -23.26 18.01 -0.49
CA PHE A 636 -23.89 17.29 -1.59
C PHE A 636 -25.01 16.35 -1.14
N ALA A 637 -24.86 15.69 -0.01
CA ALA A 637 -25.87 14.80 0.54
C ALA A 637 -25.51 14.30 1.94
N ASP A 638 -26.52 13.76 2.63
CA ASP A 638 -26.33 12.92 3.80
C ASP A 638 -26.33 11.46 3.34
N ALA A 639 -25.18 10.99 2.86
CA ALA A 639 -24.99 9.60 2.42
C ALA A 639 -23.85 8.96 3.22
N GLU A 640 -24.15 8.52 4.43
CA GLU A 640 -23.19 7.88 5.33
C GLU A 640 -23.02 6.39 4.99
N ILE A 641 -21.81 5.82 5.19
CA ILE A 641 -21.60 4.39 5.06
C ILE A 641 -22.38 3.62 6.14
N GLY A 642 -22.93 2.45 5.77
CA GLY A 642 -23.73 1.60 6.65
C GLY A 642 -25.18 2.02 6.84
N LYS A 643 -25.65 2.98 6.06
CA LYS A 643 -27.05 3.48 6.09
C LYS A 643 -27.89 3.00 4.90
N GLY A 644 -27.36 2.14 4.07
CA GLY A 644 -28.02 1.56 2.91
C GLY A 644 -27.52 2.13 1.58
N PHE A 645 -28.00 1.54 0.48
CA PHE A 645 -27.64 1.98 -0.86
C PHE A 645 -28.15 3.42 -1.11
N VAL A 646 -27.59 4.08 -2.14
CA VAL A 646 -27.94 5.46 -2.50
C VAL A 646 -28.58 5.49 -3.88
N VAL A 647 -29.72 6.21 -4.04
CA VAL A 647 -30.20 6.61 -5.36
C VAL A 647 -29.46 7.89 -5.76
N ARG A 648 -28.61 7.79 -6.77
CA ARG A 648 -27.78 8.89 -7.30
C ARG A 648 -28.65 9.77 -8.20
N ALA A 649 -29.40 10.70 -7.56
CA ALA A 649 -30.42 11.46 -8.24
C ALA A 649 -29.85 12.46 -9.25
N ILE A 650 -28.69 13.03 -8.97
CA ILE A 650 -28.01 14.00 -9.83
C ILE A 650 -26.49 13.75 -9.75
N ASP A 651 -25.86 13.72 -10.91
CA ASP A 651 -24.40 13.75 -11.04
C ASP A 651 -23.99 14.63 -12.24
N ASN A 652 -22.71 14.55 -12.66
CA ASN A 652 -22.21 15.37 -13.77
C ASN A 652 -22.72 14.92 -15.14
N SER A 653 -23.21 13.70 -15.26
CA SER A 653 -23.64 13.07 -16.51
C SER A 653 -25.15 12.91 -16.63
N ASN A 654 -25.89 12.92 -15.50
CA ASN A 654 -27.31 12.61 -15.47
C ASN A 654 -28.09 13.38 -14.40
N ILE A 655 -29.37 13.62 -14.69
CA ILE A 655 -30.39 14.09 -13.75
C ILE A 655 -31.57 13.13 -13.85
N ALA A 656 -31.70 12.20 -12.87
CA ALA A 656 -32.78 11.25 -12.85
C ALA A 656 -34.12 11.96 -12.57
N PRO A 657 -35.19 11.68 -13.34
CA PRO A 657 -36.52 12.28 -13.08
C PRO A 657 -37.02 11.91 -11.69
N ARG A 658 -37.49 12.90 -10.96
CA ARG A 658 -37.87 12.78 -9.54
C ARG A 658 -38.87 11.66 -9.28
N GLU A 659 -39.82 11.46 -10.17
CA GLU A 659 -40.85 10.41 -10.05
C GLU A 659 -40.25 9.00 -9.98
N TYR A 660 -39.16 8.76 -10.72
CA TYR A 660 -38.48 7.45 -10.70
C TYR A 660 -37.58 7.30 -9.49
N VAL A 661 -36.92 8.39 -9.05
CA VAL A 661 -36.20 8.40 -7.77
C VAL A 661 -37.15 8.03 -6.62
N ASP A 662 -38.31 8.69 -6.55
CA ASP A 662 -39.32 8.42 -5.52
C ASP A 662 -39.87 6.99 -5.61
N ARG A 663 -40.03 6.43 -6.81
CA ARG A 663 -40.45 5.05 -7.02
C ARG A 663 -39.40 4.06 -6.51
N VAL A 664 -38.11 4.24 -6.80
CA VAL A 664 -37.04 3.39 -6.26
C VAL A 664 -37.03 3.44 -4.73
N VAL A 665 -37.09 4.66 -4.16
CA VAL A 665 -37.14 4.86 -2.70
C VAL A 665 -38.35 4.17 -2.08
N GLN A 666 -39.52 4.25 -2.72
CA GLN A 666 -40.72 3.58 -2.23
C GLN A 666 -40.60 2.07 -2.29
N LEU A 667 -40.10 1.53 -3.40
CA LEU A 667 -39.85 0.08 -3.53
C LEU A 667 -38.84 -0.42 -2.50
N ALA A 668 -37.80 0.33 -2.22
CA ALA A 668 -36.83 -0.03 -1.18
C ALA A 668 -37.50 -0.09 0.20
N ARG A 669 -38.30 0.95 0.57
CA ARG A 669 -39.02 1.01 1.84
C ARG A 669 -40.04 -0.12 1.99
N ASP A 670 -40.81 -0.41 0.95
CA ASP A 670 -41.83 -1.49 0.93
C ASP A 670 -41.19 -2.88 1.13
N ASN A 671 -39.92 -3.03 0.78
CA ASN A 671 -39.15 -4.26 0.96
C ASN A 671 -38.19 -4.22 2.18
N GLY A 672 -38.26 -3.19 3.02
CA GLY A 672 -37.41 -3.06 4.22
C GLY A 672 -35.92 -2.88 3.90
N ILE A 673 -35.58 -2.33 2.73
CA ILE A 673 -34.21 -2.11 2.29
C ILE A 673 -33.80 -0.68 2.70
N PRO A 674 -32.72 -0.51 3.48
CA PRO A 674 -32.19 0.82 3.81
C PRO A 674 -31.79 1.56 2.54
N VAL A 675 -32.23 2.83 2.42
CA VAL A 675 -32.03 3.65 1.22
C VAL A 675 -31.75 5.10 1.57
N GLN A 676 -30.83 5.68 0.86
CA GLN A 676 -30.46 7.10 0.85
C GLN A 676 -30.63 7.63 -0.58
N PHE A 677 -30.59 8.95 -0.76
CA PHE A 677 -30.59 9.55 -2.10
C PHE A 677 -29.93 10.93 -2.04
N GLY A 678 -29.33 11.34 -3.15
CA GLY A 678 -28.67 12.64 -3.16
C GLY A 678 -27.99 12.99 -4.47
N VAL A 679 -27.05 13.94 -4.36
CA VAL A 679 -26.28 14.52 -5.45
C VAL A 679 -24.79 14.26 -5.22
N THR A 680 -24.07 13.82 -6.24
CA THR A 680 -22.63 13.60 -6.18
C THR A 680 -21.93 14.17 -7.43
N GLY A 681 -20.60 14.07 -7.49
CA GLY A 681 -19.80 14.33 -8.70
C GLY A 681 -19.50 13.01 -9.45
N GLY A 682 -18.84 13.11 -10.58
CA GLY A 682 -18.51 11.99 -11.47
C GLY A 682 -19.57 11.75 -12.55
N GLY A 683 -19.32 10.78 -13.44
CA GLY A 683 -20.27 10.28 -14.42
C GLY A 683 -20.74 8.87 -14.05
N ASN A 684 -21.50 8.22 -14.93
CA ASN A 684 -21.88 6.81 -14.81
C ASN A 684 -22.24 6.23 -16.18
N ASP A 685 -22.14 4.92 -16.31
CA ASP A 685 -22.41 4.16 -17.54
C ASP A 685 -23.82 4.31 -18.10
N GLY A 686 -24.81 4.66 -17.28
CA GLY A 686 -26.20 4.84 -17.73
C GLY A 686 -26.38 6.04 -18.67
N ALA A 687 -25.53 7.04 -18.55
CA ALA A 687 -25.61 8.26 -19.33
C ALA A 687 -25.58 8.01 -20.85
N VAL A 688 -24.84 7.02 -21.33
CA VAL A 688 -24.74 6.71 -22.78
C VAL A 688 -26.01 6.09 -23.35
N PHE A 689 -26.83 5.42 -22.53
CA PHE A 689 -28.11 4.84 -22.93
C PHE A 689 -29.19 5.91 -23.16
N THR A 690 -29.07 7.06 -22.53
CA THR A 690 -30.06 8.16 -22.66
C THR A 690 -30.14 8.68 -24.09
N ARG A 691 -29.04 8.59 -24.87
CA ARG A 691 -29.03 8.93 -26.30
C ARG A 691 -30.05 8.11 -27.10
N TYR A 692 -30.35 6.89 -26.67
CA TYR A 692 -31.27 5.97 -27.36
C TYR A 692 -32.64 5.91 -26.70
N GLY A 693 -32.93 6.85 -25.79
CA GLY A 693 -34.26 7.05 -25.19
C GLY A 693 -34.47 6.35 -23.85
N ALA A 694 -33.45 5.73 -23.28
CA ALA A 694 -33.55 5.18 -21.93
C ALA A 694 -33.65 6.28 -20.85
N VAL A 695 -34.35 5.98 -19.77
CA VAL A 695 -34.29 6.76 -18.54
C VAL A 695 -33.21 6.15 -17.67
N ASP A 696 -32.20 6.96 -17.33
CA ASP A 696 -31.13 6.55 -16.43
C ASP A 696 -31.46 6.90 -14.97
N ILE A 697 -31.40 5.90 -14.09
CA ILE A 697 -31.67 6.00 -12.65
C ILE A 697 -30.52 5.32 -11.91
N PRO A 698 -29.40 6.00 -11.71
CA PRO A 698 -28.22 5.39 -11.14
C PRO A 698 -28.43 4.97 -9.68
N LEU A 699 -27.90 3.79 -9.35
CA LEU A 699 -27.87 3.24 -8.01
C LEU A 699 -26.41 3.20 -7.53
N SER A 700 -26.21 3.49 -6.27
CA SER A 700 -24.88 3.66 -5.71
C SER A 700 -24.75 3.05 -4.31
N TRP A 701 -23.56 3.01 -3.81
CA TRP A 701 -23.26 2.82 -2.39
C TRP A 701 -22.32 3.92 -1.90
N PRO A 702 -22.40 4.29 -0.61
CA PRO A 702 -21.49 5.30 -0.07
C PRO A 702 -20.06 4.75 -0.03
N LEU A 703 -19.10 5.53 -0.53
CA LEU A 703 -17.69 5.20 -0.59
C LEU A 703 -16.86 6.33 0.00
N ARG A 704 -15.95 6.03 0.93
CA ARG A 704 -14.93 6.96 1.39
C ARG A 704 -13.66 6.81 0.56
N TYR A 705 -12.98 7.92 0.30
CA TYR A 705 -11.66 7.97 -0.33
C TYR A 705 -11.63 7.37 -1.74
N ALA A 706 -12.68 7.59 -2.52
CA ALA A 706 -12.80 7.10 -3.90
C ALA A 706 -11.57 7.46 -4.76
N HIS A 707 -11.18 6.55 -5.65
CA HIS A 707 -10.01 6.67 -6.53
C HIS A 707 -8.68 6.81 -5.76
N SER A 708 -8.56 6.14 -4.62
CA SER A 708 -7.35 6.11 -3.81
C SER A 708 -6.77 4.70 -3.69
N ALA A 709 -5.66 4.56 -3.00
CA ALA A 709 -5.07 3.25 -2.72
C ALA A 709 -5.85 2.48 -1.63
N ALA A 710 -6.77 3.15 -0.90
CA ALA A 710 -7.40 2.58 0.28
C ALA A 710 -8.84 3.11 0.46
N GLU A 711 -9.74 2.65 -0.37
CA GLU A 711 -11.18 2.95 -0.29
C GLU A 711 -11.83 2.23 0.89
N VAL A 712 -12.89 2.82 1.47
CA VAL A 712 -13.61 2.24 2.61
C VAL A 712 -15.11 2.19 2.33
N ILE A 713 -15.70 1.02 2.58
CA ILE A 713 -17.14 0.74 2.45
C ILE A 713 -17.69 0.08 3.71
N ASP A 714 -19.02 0.00 3.76
CA ASP A 714 -19.72 -0.90 4.67
C ASP A 714 -20.43 -2.00 3.85
N THR A 715 -20.16 -3.25 4.17
CA THR A 715 -20.73 -4.40 3.43
C THR A 715 -22.26 -4.50 3.52
N ARG A 716 -22.88 -3.86 4.53
CA ARG A 716 -24.35 -3.74 4.64
C ARG A 716 -24.95 -2.92 3.50
N ASP A 717 -24.22 -1.93 2.97
CA ASP A 717 -24.66 -1.12 1.84
C ASP A 717 -24.61 -1.94 0.54
N VAL A 718 -23.60 -2.81 0.40
CA VAL A 718 -23.49 -3.79 -0.69
C VAL A 718 -24.68 -4.77 -0.68
N ASP A 719 -25.02 -5.27 0.51
CA ASP A 719 -26.22 -6.13 0.69
C ASP A 719 -27.51 -5.40 0.33
N ALA A 720 -27.66 -4.14 0.73
CA ALA A 720 -28.83 -3.31 0.41
C ALA A 720 -28.92 -3.08 -1.11
N LEU A 721 -27.78 -2.77 -1.76
CA LEU A 721 -27.69 -2.59 -3.20
C LEU A 721 -28.06 -3.87 -3.97
N SER A 722 -27.55 -5.03 -3.58
CA SER A 722 -27.86 -6.31 -4.19
C SER A 722 -29.36 -6.66 -4.08
N LYS A 723 -29.98 -6.36 -2.94
CA LYS A 723 -31.40 -6.54 -2.70
C LYS A 723 -32.27 -5.63 -3.56
N ILE A 724 -31.91 -4.34 -3.67
CA ILE A 724 -32.73 -3.43 -4.50
C ILE A 724 -32.62 -3.76 -5.99
N VAL A 725 -31.44 -4.16 -6.50
CA VAL A 725 -31.30 -4.65 -7.87
C VAL A 725 -32.24 -5.85 -8.12
N THR A 726 -32.30 -6.79 -7.18
CA THR A 726 -33.22 -7.94 -7.23
C THR A 726 -34.69 -7.50 -7.26
N VAL A 727 -35.07 -6.54 -6.43
CA VAL A 727 -36.46 -6.03 -6.35
C VAL A 727 -36.83 -5.29 -7.63
N LEU A 728 -35.97 -4.44 -8.16
CA LEU A 728 -36.19 -3.69 -9.40
C LEU A 728 -36.32 -4.63 -10.61
N ALA A 729 -35.47 -5.65 -10.73
CA ALA A 729 -35.55 -6.65 -11.80
C ALA A 729 -36.92 -7.37 -11.81
N LYS A 730 -37.55 -7.58 -10.64
CA LYS A 730 -38.85 -8.23 -10.50
C LYS A 730 -40.03 -7.27 -10.67
N ASN A 731 -39.94 -6.04 -10.17
CA ASN A 731 -41.10 -5.21 -9.89
C ASN A 731 -41.11 -3.84 -10.61
N TRP A 732 -40.05 -3.45 -11.33
CA TRP A 732 -39.99 -2.16 -12.04
C TRP A 732 -40.94 -1.98 -13.20
#